data_d033f15065bbec7b5c755e3281aeb78e
#
_entry.id   d033f15065bbec7b5c755e3281aeb78e
#
_cell.length_a   1.000
_cell.length_b   1.000
_cell.length_c   1.000
_cell.angle_alpha   90.00
_cell.angle_beta   90.00
_cell.angle_gamma   90.00
#
_symmetry.space_group_name_H-M   'P 1'
#
loop_
_entity.id
_entity.type
_entity.pdbx_description
1 polymer ?
#
loop_
_entity_poly.entity_id
_entity_poly.type
_entity_poly.pdbx_seq_one_letter_code
_entity_poly.pdbx_strand_id
1 'polypeptide(L)'
;MSKNARYAWRLSLGGLLLGLLACALYLLAVPLGFKYGEIQVGHGLEHEGRIAWDAAGVPHIRAQSLEDGYFLLGYSHARDRLWQMEFARRYAGGTLSEVFGAKTLPMDRFARTLGFRRTAEGIYANLDAPTRVLLQRYSDGINAYLELAPAALPLEFSLVRHERPGPWGPVDSLSLHLLYSWTLSANLGMQLQRLALAEHLDLARINEVFAPYPGERPPATRDYASLYRSLHGTPDAGKLLGQLPGSNVEGIGSNNWVVSASRSATGKPLLANDPHLRLTNPAAFYLASLKIPGLSLTGANFAGAPLFVIGHNQRIAWGYTNTGSHIQDAYLERVDPQDPRRYLTPDGYRPFETRLERIAVRDGETVSLEVRSTRHGPVISDIYEPARLPQAQRDRLVIALAWTGLDRHDKTFPSLLAINRAEGWEQFLDAAADFGVPPQNMVYADVEGNIGYVSAGRVPLRGADDDLHGLAPSPGWESRYDWVGYVPESAKPRSLNPREGFIATANQRIVPPDNAFDFGHDWVLPYRYERIREWLGGPGRRTLEDSLELQNDEFSSVMASLLPKMLEQVSDPELRASEAFALLQGWNHQAAADLAAPLIAGYWVRAFTRELLQPRIGTQLLASGWNQRNYDGFLRLILDGQADLRFWCGQEQGCDLKLNQSLRRALDELRAAHGSAPSGWKWGEAHAALAEHVPFHKTPLRALFDLKNNKGGDNFSVNVGRFDYSDPANPFNTRIAATLRMVIDLADFDNSRYALSTRNSGLPFDGATDLNELWARGAYIRIADDAPDATDRQLVLRPSASSSGEPRP
;
A
#
# COMPACT_ATOMS: atom_id res chain seq x y z
N MET A 1 40.75 -12.70 -34.01
CA MET A 1 39.59 -12.16 -34.71
C MET A 1 39.99 -11.76 -36.12
N SER A 2 39.25 -12.21 -37.13
CA SER A 2 39.42 -11.81 -38.53
C SER A 2 39.16 -10.29 -38.69
N LYS A 3 39.71 -9.67 -39.77
CA LYS A 3 39.45 -8.23 -40.07
C LYS A 3 37.96 -7.94 -40.14
N ASN A 4 37.17 -8.81 -40.72
CA ASN A 4 35.69 -8.67 -40.84
C ASN A 4 34.97 -8.75 -39.48
N ALA A 5 35.46 -9.59 -38.54
CA ALA A 5 34.91 -9.66 -37.19
C ALA A 5 35.17 -8.38 -36.37
N ARG A 6 36.36 -7.76 -36.55
CA ARG A 6 36.65 -6.45 -35.90
C ARG A 6 35.83 -5.33 -36.49
N TYR A 7 35.54 -5.35 -37.81
CA TYR A 7 34.71 -4.34 -38.46
C TYR A 7 33.24 -4.45 -38.02
N ALA A 8 32.71 -5.66 -38.00
CA ALA A 8 31.36 -5.95 -37.51
C ALA A 8 31.20 -5.54 -36.00
N TRP A 9 32.21 -5.85 -35.18
CA TRP A 9 32.18 -5.45 -33.76
C TRP A 9 32.23 -3.94 -33.56
N ARG A 10 33.03 -3.20 -34.38
CA ARG A 10 33.09 -1.71 -34.36
C ARG A 10 31.78 -1.10 -34.81
N LEU A 11 31.12 -1.65 -35.84
CA LEU A 11 29.81 -1.17 -36.29
C LEU A 11 28.73 -1.42 -35.24
N SER A 12 28.74 -2.60 -34.60
CA SER A 12 27.79 -2.91 -33.49
C SER A 12 28.03 -2.01 -32.27
N LEU A 13 29.27 -1.72 -31.91
CA LEU A 13 29.64 -0.81 -30.84
C LEU A 13 29.22 0.63 -31.17
N GLY A 14 29.47 1.07 -32.42
CA GLY A 14 29.03 2.39 -32.90
C GLY A 14 27.53 2.56 -32.89
N GLY A 15 26.78 1.54 -33.33
CA GLY A 15 25.32 1.52 -33.28
C GLY A 15 24.79 1.55 -31.84
N LEU A 16 25.42 0.82 -30.91
CA LEU A 16 25.08 0.85 -29.49
C LEU A 16 25.32 2.25 -28.88
N LEU A 17 26.47 2.86 -29.15
CA LEU A 17 26.80 4.19 -28.64
C LEU A 17 25.85 5.27 -29.17
N LEU A 18 25.49 5.21 -30.47
CA LEU A 18 24.51 6.11 -31.07
C LEU A 18 23.10 5.91 -30.45
N GLY A 19 22.71 4.66 -30.20
CA GLY A 19 21.46 4.35 -29.51
C GLY A 19 21.41 4.88 -28.07
N LEU A 20 22.50 4.74 -27.32
CA LEU A 20 22.64 5.28 -25.98
C LEU A 20 22.61 6.81 -25.97
N LEU A 21 23.30 7.45 -26.92
CA LEU A 21 23.27 8.91 -27.07
C LEU A 21 21.88 9.41 -27.42
N ALA A 22 21.18 8.75 -28.35
CA ALA A 22 19.81 9.11 -28.71
C ALA A 22 18.86 8.95 -27.52
N CYS A 23 19.01 7.89 -26.73
CA CYS A 23 18.24 7.68 -25.51
C CYS A 23 18.53 8.77 -24.47
N ALA A 24 19.78 9.11 -24.23
CA ALA A 24 20.17 10.20 -23.31
C ALA A 24 19.62 11.55 -23.76
N LEU A 25 19.73 11.87 -25.05
CA LEU A 25 19.16 13.10 -25.61
C LEU A 25 17.62 13.14 -25.47
N TYR A 26 16.95 12.00 -25.65
CA TYR A 26 15.51 11.91 -25.46
C TYR A 26 15.11 12.11 -23.99
N LEU A 27 15.83 11.47 -23.05
CA LEU A 27 15.59 11.63 -21.62
C LEU A 27 15.76 13.07 -21.13
N LEU A 28 16.68 13.83 -21.77
CA LEU A 28 16.86 15.26 -21.52
C LEU A 28 15.83 16.12 -22.23
N ALA A 29 15.27 15.67 -23.33
CA ALA A 29 14.35 16.47 -24.16
C ALA A 29 13.05 16.80 -23.40
N VAL A 30 12.55 15.92 -22.54
CA VAL A 30 11.34 16.17 -21.76
C VAL A 30 11.54 17.26 -20.72
N PRO A 31 12.55 17.18 -19.79
CA PRO A 31 12.81 18.25 -18.84
C PRO A 31 13.21 19.57 -19.51
N LEU A 32 13.99 19.53 -20.62
CA LEU A 32 14.36 20.73 -21.38
C LEU A 32 13.17 21.35 -22.12
N GLY A 33 12.14 20.56 -22.42
CA GLY A 33 10.91 21.04 -23.03
C GLY A 33 9.94 21.68 -22.04
N PHE A 34 10.23 21.65 -20.73
CA PHE A 34 9.39 22.34 -19.75
C PHE A 34 9.36 23.83 -20.01
N LYS A 35 8.16 24.36 -20.03
CA LYS A 35 7.96 25.80 -20.18
C LYS A 35 8.01 26.45 -18.81
N TYR A 36 8.79 27.51 -18.73
CA TYR A 36 8.83 28.46 -17.61
C TYR A 36 8.49 29.86 -18.13
N GLY A 37 8.17 30.79 -17.23
CA GLY A 37 7.71 32.11 -17.59
C GLY A 37 6.19 32.20 -17.68
N GLU A 38 5.65 32.88 -18.67
CA GLU A 38 4.21 33.15 -18.81
C GLU A 38 3.60 32.30 -19.93
N ILE A 39 2.46 31.68 -19.65
CA ILE A 39 1.70 30.90 -20.63
C ILE A 39 0.22 31.28 -20.53
N GLN A 40 -0.45 31.38 -21.66
CA GLN A 40 -1.90 31.54 -21.73
C GLN A 40 -2.56 30.17 -21.87
N VAL A 41 -3.63 29.94 -21.11
CA VAL A 41 -4.47 28.75 -21.17
C VAL A 41 -5.86 29.09 -21.69
N GLY A 42 -6.39 28.24 -22.57
CA GLY A 42 -7.63 28.51 -23.30
C GLY A 42 -8.88 28.44 -22.43
N HIS A 43 -8.88 27.61 -21.37
CA HIS A 43 -10.07 27.35 -20.53
C HIS A 43 -9.68 26.78 -19.16
N GLY A 44 -10.61 26.77 -18.22
CA GLY A 44 -10.48 26.09 -16.92
C GLY A 44 -9.81 26.90 -15.83
N LEU A 45 -9.09 28.01 -16.15
CA LEU A 45 -8.47 28.92 -15.21
C LEU A 45 -9.25 30.27 -15.25
N GLU A 46 -9.61 30.79 -14.06
CA GLU A 46 -10.37 32.03 -13.95
C GLU A 46 -9.47 33.25 -13.66
N HIS A 47 -8.41 33.04 -12.88
CA HIS A 47 -7.46 34.07 -12.49
C HIS A 47 -6.03 33.64 -12.80
N GLU A 48 -5.10 34.60 -12.83
CA GLU A 48 -3.67 34.27 -12.91
C GLU A 48 -3.26 33.37 -11.74
N GLY A 49 -2.55 32.28 -12.05
CA GLY A 49 -1.98 31.35 -11.10
C GLY A 49 -0.50 31.12 -11.32
N ARG A 50 0.21 30.81 -10.25
CA ARG A 50 1.68 30.68 -10.27
C ARG A 50 2.12 29.36 -9.65
N ILE A 51 3.08 28.70 -10.28
CA ILE A 51 3.75 27.49 -9.78
C ILE A 51 5.25 27.76 -9.75
N ALA A 52 5.89 27.60 -8.60
CA ALA A 52 7.34 27.66 -8.46
C ALA A 52 7.84 26.32 -7.93
N TRP A 53 8.83 25.71 -8.59
CA TRP A 53 9.43 24.45 -8.12
C TRP A 53 10.70 24.76 -7.35
N ASP A 54 10.77 24.23 -6.11
CA ASP A 54 11.96 24.36 -5.28
C ASP A 54 13.11 23.41 -5.74
N ALA A 55 14.21 23.42 -4.99
CA ALA A 55 15.37 22.57 -5.29
C ALA A 55 15.04 21.04 -5.22
N ALA A 56 14.07 20.64 -4.42
CA ALA A 56 13.61 19.25 -4.30
C ALA A 56 12.58 18.87 -5.38
N GLY A 57 12.20 19.84 -6.24
CA GLY A 57 11.15 19.65 -7.25
C GLY A 57 9.74 19.64 -6.67
N VAL A 58 9.54 20.20 -5.48
CA VAL A 58 8.22 20.37 -4.88
C VAL A 58 7.57 21.62 -5.48
N PRO A 59 6.35 21.55 -6.03
CA PRO A 59 5.65 22.73 -6.52
C PRO A 59 5.05 23.54 -5.36
N HIS A 60 5.33 24.82 -5.35
CA HIS A 60 4.68 25.84 -4.55
C HIS A 60 3.64 26.56 -5.42
N ILE A 61 2.38 26.28 -5.20
CA ILE A 61 1.24 26.75 -6.00
C ILE A 61 0.63 27.96 -5.31
N ARG A 62 0.42 29.06 -6.05
CA ARG A 62 -0.29 30.24 -5.59
C ARG A 62 -1.44 30.56 -6.56
N ALA A 63 -2.64 30.67 -6.03
CA ALA A 63 -3.85 30.96 -6.79
C ALA A 63 -4.77 31.92 -6.03
N GLN A 64 -5.80 32.41 -6.72
CA GLN A 64 -6.78 33.34 -6.12
C GLN A 64 -8.02 32.60 -5.59
N SER A 65 -8.27 31.40 -6.07
CA SER A 65 -9.39 30.54 -5.65
C SER A 65 -8.94 29.10 -5.46
N LEU A 66 -9.78 28.30 -4.79
CA LEU A 66 -9.51 26.88 -4.63
C LEU A 66 -9.59 26.15 -5.99
N GLU A 67 -10.52 26.55 -6.82
CA GLU A 67 -10.70 26.06 -8.19
C GLU A 67 -9.45 26.25 -9.03
N ASP A 68 -8.88 27.46 -9.06
CA ASP A 68 -7.63 27.75 -9.74
C ASP A 68 -6.45 26.99 -9.12
N GLY A 69 -6.44 26.86 -7.78
CA GLY A 69 -5.44 26.08 -7.06
C GLY A 69 -5.42 24.61 -7.48
N TYR A 70 -6.60 23.97 -7.59
CA TYR A 70 -6.72 22.57 -8.06
C TYR A 70 -6.40 22.42 -9.55
N PHE A 71 -6.72 23.43 -10.37
CA PHE A 71 -6.27 23.47 -11.76
C PHE A 71 -4.74 23.40 -11.84
N LEU A 72 -4.04 24.25 -11.09
CA LEU A 72 -2.57 24.29 -11.06
C LEU A 72 -1.94 23.02 -10.49
N LEU A 73 -2.60 22.40 -9.49
CA LEU A 73 -2.17 21.11 -8.96
C LEU A 73 -2.31 19.99 -10.02
N GLY A 74 -3.40 19.98 -10.77
CA GLY A 74 -3.59 19.06 -11.89
C GLY A 74 -2.52 19.22 -12.98
N TYR A 75 -2.22 20.47 -13.34
CA TYR A 75 -1.12 20.78 -14.26
C TYR A 75 0.23 20.26 -13.75
N SER A 76 0.54 20.48 -12.46
CA SER A 76 1.78 20.01 -11.82
C SER A 76 1.89 18.49 -11.82
N HIS A 77 0.81 17.79 -11.46
CA HIS A 77 0.77 16.32 -11.48
C HIS A 77 1.01 15.76 -12.90
N ALA A 78 0.36 16.34 -13.90
CA ALA A 78 0.54 15.92 -15.29
C ALA A 78 1.97 16.18 -15.78
N ARG A 79 2.56 17.33 -15.45
CA ARG A 79 3.93 17.69 -15.80
C ARG A 79 4.94 16.67 -15.22
N ASP A 80 4.76 16.29 -13.96
CA ASP A 80 5.78 15.57 -13.22
C ASP A 80 5.54 14.04 -13.19
N ARG A 81 4.30 13.58 -13.38
CA ARG A 81 3.88 12.19 -13.13
C ARG A 81 2.98 11.58 -14.22
N LEU A 82 2.99 12.13 -15.43
CA LEU A 82 2.04 11.75 -16.51
C LEU A 82 1.99 10.24 -16.76
N TRP A 83 3.15 9.57 -16.84
CA TRP A 83 3.18 8.13 -17.07
C TRP A 83 2.54 7.34 -15.92
N GLN A 84 2.88 7.68 -14.68
CA GLN A 84 2.30 7.04 -13.49
C GLN A 84 0.77 7.19 -13.48
N MET A 85 0.28 8.39 -13.78
CA MET A 85 -1.16 8.68 -13.85
C MET A 85 -1.86 7.87 -14.94
N GLU A 86 -1.28 7.83 -16.14
CA GLU A 86 -1.84 7.09 -17.27
C GLU A 86 -1.87 5.58 -17.00
N PHE A 87 -0.79 5.02 -16.43
CA PHE A 87 -0.76 3.61 -16.05
C PHE A 87 -1.84 3.28 -15.01
N ALA A 88 -1.94 4.09 -13.95
CA ALA A 88 -2.93 3.90 -12.88
C ALA A 88 -4.37 4.05 -13.39
N ARG A 89 -4.64 5.06 -14.26
CA ARG A 89 -5.95 5.23 -14.91
C ARG A 89 -6.35 4.02 -15.73
N ARG A 90 -5.43 3.49 -16.54
CA ARG A 90 -5.67 2.29 -17.35
C ARG A 90 -5.89 1.06 -16.50
N TYR A 91 -5.13 0.94 -15.41
CA TYR A 91 -5.32 -0.18 -14.49
C TYR A 91 -6.72 -0.12 -13.84
N ALA A 92 -7.09 1.01 -13.25
CA ALA A 92 -8.41 1.18 -12.63
C ALA A 92 -9.56 1.02 -13.65
N GLY A 93 -9.34 1.45 -14.90
CA GLY A 93 -10.29 1.31 -16.01
C GLY A 93 -10.34 -0.09 -16.65
N GLY A 94 -9.37 -0.97 -16.34
CA GLY A 94 -9.24 -2.28 -16.98
C GLY A 94 -8.96 -2.17 -18.49
N THR A 95 -7.96 -1.34 -18.88
CA THR A 95 -7.58 -1.05 -20.27
C THR A 95 -6.06 -1.14 -20.51
N LEU A 96 -5.34 -1.83 -19.62
CA LEU A 96 -3.89 -2.03 -19.78
C LEU A 96 -3.57 -2.86 -21.03
N SER A 97 -4.42 -3.83 -21.36
CA SER A 97 -4.19 -4.72 -22.52
C SER A 97 -4.24 -4.01 -23.86
N GLU A 98 -4.86 -2.83 -23.95
CA GLU A 98 -4.79 -1.97 -25.13
C GLU A 98 -3.36 -1.49 -25.42
N VAL A 99 -2.51 -1.40 -24.39
CA VAL A 99 -1.12 -0.94 -24.50
C VAL A 99 -0.12 -2.09 -24.42
N PHE A 100 -0.35 -3.05 -23.52
CA PHE A 100 0.63 -4.10 -23.18
C PHE A 100 0.27 -5.49 -23.76
N GLY A 101 -0.85 -5.61 -24.47
CA GLY A 101 -1.34 -6.87 -25.04
C GLY A 101 -1.80 -7.87 -23.97
N ALA A 102 -1.85 -9.14 -24.34
CA ALA A 102 -2.43 -10.19 -23.50
C ALA A 102 -1.76 -10.40 -22.13
N LYS A 103 -0.54 -9.89 -21.93
CA LYS A 103 0.18 -10.03 -20.64
C LYS A 103 -0.51 -9.34 -19.47
N THR A 104 -1.27 -8.28 -19.73
CA THR A 104 -2.00 -7.52 -18.70
C THR A 104 -3.49 -7.85 -18.63
N LEU A 105 -3.96 -8.78 -19.46
CA LEU A 105 -5.35 -9.20 -19.48
C LEU A 105 -5.88 -9.68 -18.11
N PRO A 106 -5.12 -10.40 -17.27
CA PRO A 106 -5.58 -10.75 -15.92
C PRO A 106 -5.87 -9.52 -15.05
N MET A 107 -5.06 -8.45 -15.17
CA MET A 107 -5.27 -7.19 -14.43
C MET A 107 -6.53 -6.46 -14.92
N ASP A 108 -6.77 -6.45 -16.24
CA ASP A 108 -7.97 -5.84 -16.80
C ASP A 108 -9.22 -6.63 -16.42
N ARG A 109 -9.18 -7.96 -16.48
CA ARG A 109 -10.28 -8.82 -15.99
C ARG A 109 -10.61 -8.52 -14.53
N PHE A 110 -9.58 -8.40 -13.68
CA PHE A 110 -9.76 -8.05 -12.28
C PHE A 110 -10.45 -6.69 -12.12
N ALA A 111 -9.91 -5.63 -12.72
CA ALA A 111 -10.47 -4.28 -12.62
C ALA A 111 -11.90 -4.19 -13.17
N ARG A 112 -12.18 -4.88 -14.28
CA ARG A 112 -13.54 -4.96 -14.88
C ARG A 112 -14.49 -5.77 -14.02
N THR A 113 -14.03 -6.86 -13.40
CA THR A 113 -14.87 -7.67 -12.50
C THR A 113 -15.28 -6.88 -11.27
N LEU A 114 -14.34 -6.20 -10.59
CA LEU A 114 -14.64 -5.32 -9.46
C LEU A 114 -15.44 -4.08 -9.90
N GLY A 115 -15.17 -3.55 -11.10
CA GLY A 115 -15.89 -2.42 -11.65
C GLY A 115 -15.54 -1.09 -11.02
N PHE A 116 -14.25 -0.83 -10.76
CA PHE A 116 -13.77 0.43 -10.15
C PHE A 116 -14.31 1.65 -10.90
N ARG A 117 -14.17 1.69 -12.24
CA ARG A 117 -14.66 2.81 -13.04
C ARG A 117 -16.19 2.98 -12.93
N ARG A 118 -16.94 1.89 -12.97
CA ARG A 118 -18.40 1.91 -12.84
C ARG A 118 -18.84 2.39 -11.45
N THR A 119 -18.13 2.01 -10.39
CA THR A 119 -18.37 2.51 -9.04
C THR A 119 -18.02 3.99 -8.97
N ALA A 120 -16.90 4.42 -9.54
CA ALA A 120 -16.49 5.83 -9.62
C ALA A 120 -17.50 6.70 -10.38
N GLU A 121 -18.09 6.22 -11.47
CA GLU A 121 -19.19 6.88 -12.19
C GLU A 121 -20.43 7.06 -11.28
N GLY A 122 -20.76 6.03 -10.49
CA GLY A 122 -21.82 6.11 -9.50
C GLY A 122 -21.51 7.12 -8.39
N ILE A 123 -20.29 7.12 -7.85
CA ILE A 123 -19.85 8.10 -6.85
C ILE A 123 -19.96 9.52 -7.43
N TYR A 124 -19.41 9.77 -8.63
CA TYR A 124 -19.44 11.09 -9.27
C TYR A 124 -20.87 11.61 -9.47
N ALA A 125 -21.79 10.74 -9.85
CA ALA A 125 -23.21 11.11 -10.02
C ALA A 125 -23.86 11.54 -8.69
N ASN A 126 -23.40 11.01 -7.55
CA ASN A 126 -23.92 11.31 -6.21
C ASN A 126 -23.15 12.41 -5.46
N LEU A 127 -22.05 12.94 -6.01
CA LEU A 127 -21.31 14.06 -5.39
C LEU A 127 -22.11 15.36 -5.43
N ASP A 128 -21.86 16.21 -4.43
CA ASP A 128 -22.34 17.58 -4.42
C ASP A 128 -21.71 18.44 -5.55
N ALA A 129 -22.36 19.54 -5.91
CA ALA A 129 -21.91 20.39 -6.99
C ALA A 129 -20.52 21.03 -6.74
N PRO A 130 -20.20 21.55 -5.55
CA PRO A 130 -18.84 22.08 -5.27
C PRO A 130 -17.75 21.04 -5.46
N THR A 131 -17.92 19.83 -4.96
CA THR A 131 -16.94 18.74 -5.13
C THR A 131 -16.75 18.38 -6.61
N ARG A 132 -17.85 18.32 -7.38
CA ARG A 132 -17.76 18.08 -8.84
C ARG A 132 -16.99 19.17 -9.56
N VAL A 133 -17.19 20.44 -9.19
CA VAL A 133 -16.46 21.57 -9.78
C VAL A 133 -14.96 21.45 -9.51
N LEU A 134 -14.55 21.16 -8.27
CA LEU A 134 -13.13 20.99 -7.94
C LEU A 134 -12.47 19.85 -8.71
N LEU A 135 -13.14 18.69 -8.83
CA LEU A 135 -12.66 17.56 -9.62
C LEU A 135 -12.53 17.92 -11.10
N GLN A 136 -13.48 18.72 -11.64
CA GLN A 136 -13.41 19.17 -13.02
C GLN A 136 -12.25 20.15 -13.23
N ARG A 137 -12.05 21.14 -12.36
CA ARG A 137 -10.94 22.09 -12.44
C ARG A 137 -9.57 21.39 -12.39
N TYR A 138 -9.44 20.38 -11.52
CA TYR A 138 -8.26 19.56 -11.49
C TYR A 138 -8.03 18.82 -12.81
N SER A 139 -9.07 18.25 -13.38
CA SER A 139 -9.03 17.59 -14.70
C SER A 139 -8.66 18.56 -15.82
N ASP A 140 -9.22 19.78 -15.79
CA ASP A 140 -8.91 20.84 -16.75
C ASP A 140 -7.42 21.21 -16.70
N GLY A 141 -6.81 21.26 -15.50
CA GLY A 141 -5.37 21.52 -15.33
C GLY A 141 -4.49 20.43 -15.96
N ILE A 142 -4.85 19.15 -15.79
CA ILE A 142 -4.18 18.03 -16.46
C ILE A 142 -4.29 18.17 -17.99
N ASN A 143 -5.49 18.47 -18.47
CA ASN A 143 -5.77 18.59 -19.90
C ASN A 143 -5.03 19.80 -20.50
N ALA A 144 -4.96 20.93 -19.79
CA ALA A 144 -4.18 22.08 -20.20
C ALA A 144 -2.69 21.73 -20.36
N TYR A 145 -2.11 20.93 -19.45
CA TYR A 145 -0.76 20.40 -19.65
C TYR A 145 -0.67 19.53 -20.89
N LEU A 146 -1.62 18.63 -21.13
CA LEU A 146 -1.63 17.75 -22.30
C LEU A 146 -1.71 18.58 -23.62
N GLU A 147 -2.45 19.67 -23.65
CA GLU A 147 -2.55 20.56 -24.80
C GLU A 147 -1.26 21.34 -25.05
N LEU A 148 -0.62 21.82 -23.97
CA LEU A 148 0.55 22.68 -24.00
C LEU A 148 1.88 21.92 -23.94
N ALA A 149 1.81 20.61 -23.65
CA ALA A 149 2.98 19.76 -23.43
C ALA A 149 3.97 19.80 -24.59
N PRO A 150 5.27 19.66 -24.31
CA PRO A 150 6.29 19.53 -25.34
C PRO A 150 5.97 18.35 -26.27
N ALA A 151 6.54 18.39 -27.47
CA ALA A 151 6.39 17.30 -28.46
C ALA A 151 6.91 15.94 -27.92
N ALA A 152 7.87 15.96 -26.98
CA ALA A 152 8.40 14.79 -26.31
C ALA A 152 7.58 14.49 -25.03
N LEU A 153 6.98 13.32 -24.99
CA LEU A 153 6.37 12.73 -23.79
C LEU A 153 7.44 11.95 -22.97
N PRO A 154 7.16 11.60 -21.69
CA PRO A 154 8.00 10.68 -20.95
C PRO A 154 8.39 9.44 -21.76
N LEU A 155 9.62 8.94 -21.55
CA LEU A 155 10.22 7.89 -22.38
C LEU A 155 9.36 6.62 -22.43
N GLU A 156 8.63 6.35 -21.37
CA GLU A 156 7.74 5.21 -21.25
C GLU A 156 6.72 5.15 -22.39
N PHE A 157 6.13 6.28 -22.77
CA PHE A 157 5.16 6.33 -23.88
C PHE A 157 5.77 5.84 -25.20
N SER A 158 6.98 6.29 -25.49
CA SER A 158 7.69 5.87 -26.72
C SER A 158 8.10 4.41 -26.69
N LEU A 159 8.61 3.93 -25.53
CA LEU A 159 9.07 2.55 -25.39
C LEU A 159 7.93 1.53 -25.48
N VAL A 160 6.78 1.86 -24.95
CA VAL A 160 5.58 1.00 -25.07
C VAL A 160 4.78 1.31 -26.33
N ARG A 161 5.21 2.25 -27.16
CA ARG A 161 4.52 2.71 -28.37
C ARG A 161 3.07 3.10 -28.08
N HIS A 162 2.88 3.84 -27.00
CA HIS A 162 1.59 4.40 -26.62
C HIS A 162 1.52 5.86 -27.11
N GLU A 163 0.41 6.18 -27.75
CA GLU A 163 0.14 7.56 -28.18
C GLU A 163 -0.10 8.49 -27.00
N ARG A 164 -0.23 9.77 -27.29
CA ARG A 164 -0.59 10.77 -26.28
C ARG A 164 -1.87 10.35 -25.54
N PRO A 165 -1.92 10.45 -24.19
CA PRO A 165 -3.12 10.13 -23.43
C PRO A 165 -4.33 10.93 -23.89
N GLY A 166 -5.50 10.32 -23.87
CA GLY A 166 -6.76 11.03 -24.02
C GLY A 166 -7.05 11.94 -22.82
N PRO A 167 -8.08 12.80 -22.93
CA PRO A 167 -8.46 13.71 -21.86
C PRO A 167 -8.66 13.00 -20.53
N TRP A 168 -8.25 13.67 -19.46
CA TRP A 168 -8.52 13.25 -18.08
C TRP A 168 -9.89 13.76 -17.64
N GLY A 169 -10.66 12.94 -16.94
CA GLY A 169 -11.93 13.33 -16.38
C GLY A 169 -12.04 13.04 -14.87
N PRO A 170 -13.00 13.64 -14.16
CA PRO A 170 -13.24 13.43 -12.74
C PRO A 170 -13.35 11.96 -12.31
N VAL A 171 -13.99 11.13 -13.15
CA VAL A 171 -14.16 9.69 -12.92
C VAL A 171 -12.80 8.96 -12.90
N ASP A 172 -11.79 9.45 -13.62
CA ASP A 172 -10.46 8.87 -13.60
C ASP A 172 -9.83 9.02 -12.20
N SER A 173 -9.93 10.21 -11.60
CA SER A 173 -9.44 10.47 -10.23
C SER A 173 -10.16 9.63 -9.18
N LEU A 174 -11.48 9.48 -9.28
CA LEU A 174 -12.27 8.63 -8.38
C LEU A 174 -11.95 7.14 -8.57
N SER A 175 -11.67 6.70 -9.82
CA SER A 175 -11.26 5.32 -10.09
C SER A 175 -9.90 5.01 -9.47
N LEU A 176 -8.96 5.96 -9.50
CA LEU A 176 -7.67 5.84 -8.83
C LEU A 176 -7.84 5.74 -7.32
N HIS A 177 -8.69 6.56 -6.72
CA HIS A 177 -9.00 6.46 -5.29
C HIS A 177 -9.47 5.06 -4.89
N LEU A 178 -10.38 4.46 -5.66
CA LEU A 178 -10.84 3.09 -5.42
C LEU A 178 -9.72 2.04 -5.60
N LEU A 179 -8.85 2.20 -6.58
CA LEU A 179 -7.69 1.34 -6.77
C LEU A 179 -6.73 1.40 -5.56
N TYR A 180 -6.44 2.60 -5.04
CA TYR A 180 -5.63 2.75 -3.83
C TYR A 180 -6.35 2.18 -2.60
N SER A 181 -7.65 2.40 -2.46
CA SER A 181 -8.47 1.83 -1.38
C SER A 181 -8.44 0.30 -1.40
N TRP A 182 -8.47 -0.31 -2.59
CA TRP A 182 -8.31 -1.76 -2.73
C TRP A 182 -6.97 -2.24 -2.17
N THR A 183 -5.88 -1.57 -2.48
CA THR A 183 -4.54 -1.97 -2.00
C THR A 183 -4.39 -1.87 -0.48
N LEU A 184 -5.24 -1.06 0.17
CA LEU A 184 -5.29 -0.88 1.63
C LEU A 184 -6.34 -1.76 2.31
N SER A 185 -7.09 -2.58 1.54
CA SER A 185 -8.10 -3.52 2.04
C SER A 185 -7.52 -4.94 1.99
N ALA A 186 -7.14 -5.51 3.12
CA ALA A 186 -6.28 -6.70 3.13
C ALA A 186 -6.93 -7.98 3.65
N ASN A 187 -8.11 -7.94 4.29
CA ASN A 187 -8.64 -9.13 4.98
C ASN A 187 -9.18 -10.23 4.04
N LEU A 188 -9.52 -9.93 2.79
CA LEU A 188 -9.89 -10.95 1.80
C LEU A 188 -8.79 -12.01 1.62
N GLY A 189 -7.53 -11.57 1.54
CA GLY A 189 -6.39 -12.49 1.44
C GLY A 189 -6.33 -13.49 2.58
N MET A 190 -6.59 -13.05 3.82
CA MET A 190 -6.62 -13.90 5.01
C MET A 190 -7.76 -14.93 4.97
N GLN A 191 -8.94 -14.53 4.52
CA GLN A 191 -10.09 -15.45 4.35
C GLN A 191 -9.79 -16.55 3.34
N LEU A 192 -9.22 -16.17 2.18
CA LEU A 192 -8.85 -17.14 1.13
C LEU A 192 -7.71 -18.06 1.58
N GLN A 193 -6.76 -17.58 2.37
CA GLN A 193 -5.71 -18.42 2.95
C GLN A 193 -6.29 -19.44 3.93
N ARG A 194 -7.23 -19.06 4.80
CA ARG A 194 -7.92 -19.99 5.68
C ARG A 194 -8.70 -21.06 4.90
N LEU A 195 -9.36 -20.65 3.80
CA LEU A 195 -10.03 -21.60 2.91
C LEU A 195 -9.04 -22.61 2.30
N ALA A 196 -7.89 -22.13 1.80
CA ALA A 196 -6.88 -23.00 1.23
C ALA A 196 -6.23 -23.93 2.28
N LEU A 197 -5.95 -23.43 3.50
CA LEU A 197 -5.38 -24.24 4.58
C LEU A 197 -6.35 -25.31 5.09
N ALA A 198 -7.66 -25.08 5.01
CA ALA A 198 -8.68 -26.03 5.46
C ALA A 198 -8.70 -27.35 4.67
N GLU A 199 -8.09 -27.39 3.49
CA GLU A 199 -7.86 -28.64 2.75
C GLU A 199 -6.81 -29.54 3.42
N HIS A 200 -5.89 -28.94 4.19
CA HIS A 200 -4.71 -29.61 4.75
C HIS A 200 -4.73 -29.72 6.29
N LEU A 201 -5.35 -28.74 6.95
CA LEU A 201 -5.32 -28.56 8.41
C LEU A 201 -6.73 -28.56 8.98
N ASP A 202 -6.87 -29.02 10.22
CA ASP A 202 -8.08 -28.80 11.01
C ASP A 202 -8.13 -27.37 11.58
N LEU A 203 -9.27 -26.98 12.15
CA LEU A 203 -9.48 -25.63 12.70
C LEU A 203 -8.46 -25.28 13.79
N ALA A 204 -8.09 -26.23 14.65
CA ALA A 204 -7.13 -25.98 15.73
C ALA A 204 -5.76 -25.60 15.16
N ARG A 205 -5.29 -26.31 14.13
CA ARG A 205 -4.00 -26.04 13.47
C ARG A 205 -4.04 -24.77 12.64
N ILE A 206 -5.17 -24.46 12.00
CA ILE A 206 -5.35 -23.17 11.31
C ILE A 206 -5.25 -22.02 12.32
N ASN A 207 -5.86 -22.15 13.49
CA ASN A 207 -5.80 -21.13 14.55
C ASN A 207 -4.40 -20.99 15.16
N GLU A 208 -3.56 -22.02 15.13
CA GLU A 208 -2.14 -21.91 15.51
C GLU A 208 -1.35 -21.14 14.45
N VAL A 209 -1.56 -21.40 13.16
CA VAL A 209 -0.91 -20.65 12.04
C VAL A 209 -1.36 -19.18 12.03
N PHE A 210 -2.67 -18.93 12.20
CA PHE A 210 -3.24 -17.61 12.40
C PHE A 210 -3.29 -17.28 13.90
N ALA A 211 -2.11 -17.26 14.54
CA ALA A 211 -2.01 -17.02 15.97
C ALA A 211 -2.85 -15.82 16.42
N PRO A 212 -3.60 -15.93 17.50
CA PRO A 212 -4.40 -14.84 18.02
C PRO A 212 -3.52 -13.67 18.46
N TYR A 213 -4.13 -12.49 18.57
CA TYR A 213 -3.44 -11.32 19.10
C TYR A 213 -2.87 -11.61 20.49
N PRO A 214 -1.68 -11.09 20.85
CA PRO A 214 -1.03 -11.40 22.12
C PRO A 214 -1.96 -11.22 23.34
N GLY A 215 -2.05 -12.27 24.15
CA GLY A 215 -2.93 -12.29 25.34
C GLY A 215 -4.37 -12.73 25.09
N GLU A 216 -4.72 -13.07 23.85
CA GLU A 216 -6.06 -13.50 23.48
C GLU A 216 -6.14 -14.98 23.13
N ARG A 217 -7.37 -15.48 23.10
CA ARG A 217 -7.69 -16.79 22.54
C ARG A 217 -8.20 -16.64 21.12
N PRO A 218 -8.07 -17.67 20.26
CA PRO A 218 -8.74 -17.65 18.97
C PRO A 218 -10.22 -17.36 19.13
N PRO A 219 -10.85 -16.60 18.23
CA PRO A 219 -12.30 -16.38 18.22
C PRO A 219 -13.03 -17.72 18.21
N ALA A 220 -14.13 -17.82 18.95
CA ALA A 220 -15.00 -18.99 18.91
C ALA A 220 -15.77 -18.97 17.60
N THR A 221 -15.38 -19.84 16.66
CA THR A 221 -16.03 -19.95 15.35
C THR A 221 -16.63 -21.34 15.15
N ARG A 222 -17.58 -21.43 14.21
CA ARG A 222 -17.95 -22.70 13.59
C ARG A 222 -16.69 -23.39 13.03
N ASP A 223 -16.63 -24.70 13.05
CA ASP A 223 -15.56 -25.45 12.38
C ASP A 223 -15.71 -25.32 10.85
N TYR A 224 -15.19 -24.20 10.31
CA TYR A 224 -15.19 -23.94 8.88
C TYR A 224 -14.27 -24.90 8.11
N ALA A 225 -13.24 -25.47 8.74
CA ALA A 225 -12.38 -26.43 8.08
C ALA A 225 -13.15 -27.71 7.75
N SER A 226 -13.94 -28.23 8.69
CA SER A 226 -14.84 -29.36 8.44
C SER A 226 -15.97 -28.99 7.47
N LEU A 227 -16.51 -27.78 7.57
CA LEU A 227 -17.50 -27.27 6.62
C LEU A 227 -16.97 -27.34 5.18
N TYR A 228 -15.80 -26.74 4.90
CA TYR A 228 -15.26 -26.69 3.54
C TYR A 228 -14.91 -28.07 2.98
N ARG A 229 -14.38 -28.97 3.80
CA ARG A 229 -14.14 -30.39 3.39
C ARG A 229 -15.45 -31.13 3.03
N SER A 230 -16.57 -30.74 3.59
CA SER A 230 -17.88 -31.29 3.25
C SER A 230 -18.47 -30.72 1.96
N LEU A 231 -17.97 -29.57 1.51
CA LEU A 231 -18.45 -28.88 0.30
C LEU A 231 -17.67 -29.37 -0.93
N HIS A 232 -18.38 -29.90 -1.92
CA HIS A 232 -17.79 -30.32 -3.18
C HIS A 232 -17.77 -29.18 -4.19
N GLY A 233 -16.64 -29.01 -4.92
CA GLY A 233 -16.51 -28.01 -5.98
C GLY A 233 -16.16 -26.62 -5.48
N THR A 234 -15.51 -26.52 -4.31
CA THR A 234 -14.94 -25.27 -3.80
C THR A 234 -13.86 -24.76 -4.77
N PRO A 235 -13.85 -23.47 -5.15
CA PRO A 235 -12.80 -22.89 -5.98
C PRO A 235 -11.43 -23.01 -5.32
N ASP A 236 -10.38 -23.15 -6.15
CA ASP A 236 -8.99 -23.18 -5.69
C ASP A 236 -8.59 -21.78 -5.17
N ALA A 237 -8.68 -21.62 -3.86
CA ALA A 237 -8.36 -20.35 -3.19
C ALA A 237 -6.87 -19.96 -3.33
N GLY A 238 -5.96 -20.93 -3.42
CA GLY A 238 -4.53 -20.67 -3.63
C GLY A 238 -4.26 -20.05 -5.01
N LYS A 239 -4.94 -20.53 -6.05
CA LYS A 239 -4.85 -19.91 -7.38
C LYS A 239 -5.47 -18.52 -7.42
N LEU A 240 -6.61 -18.34 -6.77
CA LEU A 240 -7.27 -17.04 -6.69
C LEU A 240 -6.37 -16.02 -6.00
N LEU A 241 -5.77 -16.36 -4.87
CA LEU A 241 -4.78 -15.53 -4.15
C LEU A 241 -3.64 -15.09 -5.05
N GLY A 242 -3.09 -16.01 -5.85
CA GLY A 242 -1.97 -15.71 -6.77
C GLY A 242 -2.35 -14.74 -7.92
N GLN A 243 -3.64 -14.52 -8.18
CA GLN A 243 -4.12 -13.68 -9.28
C GLN A 243 -4.77 -12.37 -8.83
N LEU A 244 -5.17 -12.26 -7.57
CA LEU A 244 -5.72 -11.02 -7.03
C LEU A 244 -4.61 -10.01 -6.76
N PRO A 245 -4.54 -8.89 -7.52
CA PRO A 245 -3.55 -7.86 -7.29
C PRO A 245 -3.68 -7.26 -5.89
N GLY A 246 -2.58 -7.17 -5.17
CA GLY A 246 -2.55 -6.62 -3.82
C GLY A 246 -3.00 -7.57 -2.70
N SER A 247 -3.63 -8.71 -3.00
CA SER A 247 -4.08 -9.67 -1.98
C SER A 247 -2.93 -10.36 -1.23
N ASN A 248 -1.75 -10.45 -1.86
CA ASN A 248 -0.54 -11.01 -1.27
C ASN A 248 0.37 -9.94 -0.65
N VAL A 249 0.04 -8.66 -0.82
CA VAL A 249 0.78 -7.54 -0.22
C VAL A 249 0.11 -7.18 1.10
N GLU A 250 0.01 -8.15 1.96
CA GLU A 250 -0.57 -7.95 3.26
C GLU A 250 0.22 -6.98 4.09
N GLY A 251 -0.54 -6.13 4.75
CA GLY A 251 -0.03 -5.25 5.75
C GLY A 251 0.85 -4.19 5.18
N ILE A 252 0.33 -3.51 4.23
CA ILE A 252 0.64 -2.13 4.10
C ILE A 252 0.57 -1.58 5.51
N GLY A 253 1.72 -1.25 6.05
CA GLY A 253 1.88 -0.74 7.38
C GLY A 253 1.88 0.77 7.36
N SER A 254 1.88 1.38 8.51
CA SER A 254 2.18 2.81 8.69
C SER A 254 2.48 3.04 10.16
N ASN A 255 3.21 4.10 10.47
CA ASN A 255 3.25 4.62 11.84
C ASN A 255 2.70 6.04 11.83
N ASN A 256 2.05 6.43 12.91
CA ASN A 256 1.88 7.83 13.25
C ASN A 256 1.92 8.02 14.76
N TRP A 257 2.30 9.21 15.14
CA TRP A 257 2.17 9.66 16.53
C TRP A 257 2.01 11.17 16.58
N VAL A 258 1.44 11.62 17.66
CA VAL A 258 1.36 13.04 17.99
C VAL A 258 1.71 13.24 19.46
N VAL A 259 2.52 14.26 19.72
CA VAL A 259 2.98 14.65 21.05
C VAL A 259 2.35 15.98 21.41
N SER A 260 1.74 16.08 22.61
CA SER A 260 1.08 17.30 23.07
C SER A 260 2.09 18.43 23.35
N ALA A 261 1.59 19.65 23.44
CA ALA A 261 2.37 20.84 23.77
C ALA A 261 3.16 20.69 25.08
N SER A 262 2.60 20.02 26.09
CA SER A 262 3.25 19.81 27.39
C SER A 262 4.45 18.86 27.33
N ARG A 263 4.47 17.95 26.37
CA ARG A 263 5.54 16.97 26.16
C ARG A 263 6.48 17.31 24.99
N SER A 264 6.18 18.34 24.23
CA SER A 264 7.04 18.85 23.16
C SER A 264 8.01 19.90 23.69
N ALA A 265 9.23 19.92 23.15
CA ALA A 265 10.26 20.90 23.48
C ALA A 265 9.91 22.30 22.94
N THR A 266 9.16 22.39 21.86
CA THR A 266 8.71 23.67 21.24
C THR A 266 7.53 24.30 21.99
N GLY A 267 6.86 23.55 22.88
CA GLY A 267 5.65 24.02 23.57
C GLY A 267 4.38 24.02 22.68
N LYS A 268 4.45 23.47 21.48
CA LYS A 268 3.34 23.16 20.58
C LYS A 268 3.41 21.70 20.15
N PRO A 269 2.32 21.08 19.68
CA PRO A 269 2.35 19.69 19.25
C PRO A 269 3.35 19.40 18.14
N LEU A 270 3.84 18.16 18.14
CA LEU A 270 4.60 17.56 17.03
C LEU A 270 3.82 16.37 16.50
N LEU A 271 3.59 16.32 15.19
CA LEU A 271 2.88 15.22 14.53
C LEU A 271 3.82 14.53 13.54
N ALA A 272 4.01 13.22 13.70
CA ALA A 272 4.80 12.39 12.79
C ALA A 272 3.92 11.36 12.09
N ASN A 273 4.21 11.09 10.81
CA ASN A 273 3.56 10.04 10.05
C ASN A 273 4.52 9.48 8.98
N ASP A 274 4.55 8.17 8.85
CA ASP A 274 5.31 7.45 7.83
C ASP A 274 4.50 6.26 7.28
N PRO A 275 3.76 6.45 6.17
CA PRO A 275 3.04 5.39 5.50
C PRO A 275 3.98 4.39 4.85
N HIS A 276 3.79 3.09 5.16
CA HIS A 276 4.56 1.99 4.58
C HIS A 276 3.79 1.40 3.40
N LEU A 277 4.14 1.81 2.20
CA LEU A 277 3.54 1.35 0.97
C LEU A 277 4.56 0.58 0.13
N ARG A 278 4.08 -0.06 -0.94
CA ARG A 278 4.96 -0.68 -1.92
C ARG A 278 5.93 0.35 -2.50
N LEU A 279 7.21 0.00 -2.50
CA LEU A 279 8.24 0.81 -3.14
C LEU A 279 8.10 0.74 -4.65
N THR A 280 7.84 1.90 -5.26
CA THR A 280 7.77 2.07 -6.71
C THR A 280 8.57 3.30 -7.12
N ASN A 281 9.04 3.33 -8.36
CA ASN A 281 9.63 4.52 -8.96
C ASN A 281 8.77 4.99 -10.14
N PRO A 282 8.07 6.14 -10.03
CA PRO A 282 8.00 7.06 -8.88
C PRO A 282 7.25 6.48 -7.68
N ALA A 283 7.48 7.07 -6.49
CA ALA A 283 6.72 6.76 -5.28
C ALA A 283 5.22 7.08 -5.44
N ALA A 284 4.39 6.45 -4.60
CA ALA A 284 2.95 6.70 -4.61
C ALA A 284 2.63 8.17 -4.27
N PHE A 285 3.32 8.73 -3.27
CA PHE A 285 3.10 10.11 -2.85
C PHE A 285 3.81 11.13 -3.74
N TYR A 286 3.20 12.31 -3.80
CA TYR A 286 3.70 13.53 -4.43
C TYR A 286 3.58 14.68 -3.44
N LEU A 287 4.65 15.41 -3.17
CA LEU A 287 4.69 16.57 -2.27
C LEU A 287 4.29 17.84 -3.01
N ALA A 288 3.48 18.67 -2.39
CA ALA A 288 3.09 19.97 -2.91
C ALA A 288 2.76 20.95 -1.77
N SER A 289 2.89 22.23 -2.05
CA SER A 289 2.34 23.33 -1.26
C SER A 289 1.37 24.15 -2.13
N LEU A 290 0.18 24.46 -1.60
CA LEU A 290 -0.87 25.22 -2.27
C LEU A 290 -1.35 26.34 -1.36
N LYS A 291 -1.29 27.59 -1.82
CA LYS A 291 -1.69 28.77 -1.06
C LYS A 291 -2.70 29.61 -1.85
N ILE A 292 -3.83 29.84 -1.23
CA ILE A 292 -4.89 30.75 -1.70
C ILE A 292 -5.27 31.72 -0.59
N PRO A 293 -6.02 32.78 -0.82
CA PRO A 293 -6.54 33.61 0.25
C PRO A 293 -7.34 32.80 1.28
N GLY A 294 -6.89 32.80 2.54
CA GLY A 294 -7.54 32.11 3.65
C GLY A 294 -7.21 30.63 3.80
N LEU A 295 -6.45 30.01 2.89
CA LEU A 295 -6.07 28.59 3.01
C LEU A 295 -4.64 28.35 2.49
N SER A 296 -3.83 27.70 3.32
CA SER A 296 -2.53 27.14 2.95
C SER A 296 -2.57 25.63 3.19
N LEU A 297 -2.14 24.83 2.22
CA LEU A 297 -2.07 23.37 2.30
C LEU A 297 -0.66 22.91 1.95
N THR A 298 0.00 22.18 2.83
CA THR A 298 1.31 21.59 2.55
C THR A 298 1.33 20.13 2.98
N GLY A 299 1.82 19.25 2.13
CA GLY A 299 1.87 17.82 2.42
C GLY A 299 1.90 16.95 1.19
N ALA A 300 1.42 15.72 1.36
CA ALA A 300 1.45 14.67 0.37
C ALA A 300 0.07 14.38 -0.21
N ASN A 301 0.05 14.22 -1.53
CA ASN A 301 -1.10 13.79 -2.31
C ASN A 301 -0.72 12.63 -3.24
N PHE A 302 -1.70 12.05 -3.94
CA PHE A 302 -1.48 11.06 -4.98
C PHE A 302 -1.61 11.71 -6.35
N ALA A 303 -0.63 11.51 -7.23
CA ALA A 303 -0.74 11.99 -8.60
C ALA A 303 -1.96 11.36 -9.30
N GLY A 304 -2.86 12.22 -9.79
CA GLY A 304 -4.15 11.79 -10.33
C GLY A 304 -5.34 12.05 -9.38
N ALA A 305 -5.11 12.45 -8.11
CA ALA A 305 -6.16 12.81 -7.16
C ALA A 305 -5.84 14.15 -6.45
N PRO A 306 -6.73 15.15 -6.48
CA PRO A 306 -6.49 16.49 -5.93
C PRO A 306 -6.77 16.56 -4.42
N LEU A 307 -6.10 15.71 -3.62
CA LEU A 307 -6.32 15.61 -2.18
C LEU A 307 -5.00 15.62 -1.43
N PHE A 308 -4.84 16.52 -0.46
CA PHE A 308 -3.77 16.42 0.52
C PHE A 308 -4.16 15.38 1.57
N VAL A 309 -3.70 14.15 1.32
CA VAL A 309 -4.08 13.00 2.14
C VAL A 309 -3.43 13.09 3.52
N ILE A 310 -2.16 13.53 3.58
CA ILE A 310 -1.36 13.66 4.79
C ILE A 310 -0.67 15.02 4.72
N GLY A 311 -0.75 15.83 5.77
CA GLY A 311 -0.14 17.14 5.78
C GLY A 311 -0.70 18.08 6.83
N HIS A 312 -0.68 19.35 6.51
CA HIS A 312 -1.23 20.40 7.35
C HIS A 312 -1.86 21.53 6.52
N ASN A 313 -2.75 22.28 7.14
CA ASN A 313 -3.09 23.64 6.74
C ASN A 313 -2.47 24.64 7.74
N GLN A 314 -2.90 25.90 7.71
CA GLN A 314 -2.39 26.92 8.63
C GLN A 314 -2.88 26.78 10.09
N ARG A 315 -3.79 25.82 10.40
CA ARG A 315 -4.41 25.62 11.70
C ARG A 315 -4.20 24.25 12.29
N ILE A 316 -4.27 23.21 11.45
CA ILE A 316 -4.24 21.82 11.88
C ILE A 316 -3.25 21.00 11.06
N ALA A 317 -2.78 19.91 11.63
CA ALA A 317 -2.03 18.85 10.95
C ALA A 317 -2.75 17.50 11.13
N TRP A 318 -2.64 16.62 10.12
CA TRP A 318 -3.22 15.29 10.12
C TRP A 318 -2.31 14.24 9.51
N GLY A 319 -2.45 13.01 10.00
CA GLY A 319 -1.72 11.85 9.50
C GLY A 319 -2.53 10.57 9.66
N TYR A 320 -2.28 9.58 8.80
CA TYR A 320 -3.11 8.38 8.72
C TYR A 320 -2.29 7.09 8.84
N THR A 321 -2.89 6.10 9.52
CA THR A 321 -2.47 4.71 9.42
C THR A 321 -3.68 3.82 9.14
N ASN A 322 -3.51 2.75 8.37
CA ASN A 322 -4.59 1.80 8.14
C ASN A 322 -5.03 1.14 9.46
N THR A 323 -6.33 1.05 9.71
CA THR A 323 -6.87 0.38 10.91
C THR A 323 -6.67 -1.12 10.88
N GLY A 324 -6.71 -1.77 9.70
CA GLY A 324 -6.75 -3.22 9.58
C GLY A 324 -8.14 -3.83 9.86
N SER A 325 -9.17 -3.02 9.97
CA SER A 325 -10.55 -3.51 10.14
C SER A 325 -11.01 -4.36 8.95
N HIS A 326 -11.86 -5.35 9.22
CA HIS A 326 -12.42 -6.23 8.20
C HIS A 326 -13.53 -5.52 7.42
N ILE A 327 -13.25 -5.16 6.19
CA ILE A 327 -14.16 -4.43 5.28
C ILE A 327 -14.48 -5.19 4.00
N GLN A 328 -14.02 -6.41 3.92
CA GLN A 328 -14.25 -7.33 2.81
C GLN A 328 -14.74 -8.65 3.36
N ASP A 329 -15.75 -9.25 2.75
CA ASP A 329 -16.17 -10.62 3.04
C ASP A 329 -16.32 -11.43 1.76
N ALA A 330 -15.72 -12.61 1.75
CA ALA A 330 -15.89 -13.60 0.70
C ALA A 330 -17.10 -14.49 1.00
N TYR A 331 -17.93 -14.71 0.01
CA TYR A 331 -19.10 -15.59 0.11
C TYR A 331 -18.95 -16.76 -0.87
N LEU A 332 -19.08 -17.98 -0.36
CA LEU A 332 -19.27 -19.16 -1.18
C LEU A 332 -20.72 -19.18 -1.66
N GLU A 333 -20.92 -19.13 -2.98
CA GLU A 333 -22.25 -19.14 -3.57
C GLU A 333 -22.48 -20.46 -4.32
N ARG A 334 -23.61 -21.09 -4.05
CA ARG A 334 -23.95 -22.37 -4.66
C ARG A 334 -24.70 -22.16 -5.95
N VAL A 335 -24.05 -22.54 -7.08
CA VAL A 335 -24.68 -22.47 -8.40
C VAL A 335 -25.77 -23.56 -8.53
N ASP A 336 -26.88 -23.24 -9.21
CA ASP A 336 -27.94 -24.17 -9.48
C ASP A 336 -27.42 -25.31 -10.41
N PRO A 337 -27.51 -26.58 -9.98
CA PRO A 337 -27.05 -27.70 -10.81
C PRO A 337 -27.84 -27.88 -12.11
N GLN A 338 -29.05 -27.31 -12.20
CA GLN A 338 -29.94 -27.40 -13.37
C GLN A 338 -29.83 -26.18 -14.29
N ASP A 339 -29.48 -25.00 -13.75
CA ASP A 339 -29.28 -23.76 -14.52
C ASP A 339 -28.08 -22.96 -14.00
N PRO A 340 -26.89 -23.00 -14.66
CA PRO A 340 -25.69 -22.32 -14.21
C PRO A 340 -25.78 -20.78 -14.19
N ARG A 341 -26.90 -20.22 -14.65
CA ARG A 341 -27.16 -18.77 -14.57
C ARG A 341 -27.85 -18.36 -13.28
N ARG A 342 -28.09 -19.31 -12.37
CA ARG A 342 -28.78 -19.09 -11.09
C ARG A 342 -27.89 -19.54 -9.91
N TYR A 343 -28.09 -18.96 -8.77
CA TYR A 343 -27.42 -19.32 -7.52
C TYR A 343 -28.42 -19.42 -6.36
N LEU A 344 -28.07 -20.17 -5.34
CA LEU A 344 -28.91 -20.41 -4.15
C LEU A 344 -28.85 -19.21 -3.21
N THR A 345 -30.00 -18.67 -2.84
CA THR A 345 -30.19 -17.66 -1.79
C THR A 345 -31.05 -18.27 -0.65
N PRO A 346 -31.20 -17.59 0.50
CA PRO A 346 -32.10 -18.06 1.55
C PRO A 346 -33.54 -18.32 1.07
N ASP A 347 -33.99 -17.60 0.04
CA ASP A 347 -35.36 -17.70 -0.50
C ASP A 347 -35.45 -18.64 -1.73
N GLY A 348 -34.40 -19.40 -2.04
CA GLY A 348 -34.31 -20.27 -3.20
C GLY A 348 -33.39 -19.75 -4.31
N TYR A 349 -33.45 -20.40 -5.48
CA TYR A 349 -32.57 -20.03 -6.59
C TYR A 349 -32.97 -18.72 -7.27
N ARG A 350 -32.00 -17.79 -7.42
CA ARG A 350 -32.17 -16.50 -8.12
C ARG A 350 -31.15 -16.41 -9.29
N PRO A 351 -31.44 -15.65 -10.35
CA PRO A 351 -30.47 -15.43 -11.43
C PRO A 351 -29.30 -14.58 -10.91
N PHE A 352 -28.11 -14.83 -11.45
CA PHE A 352 -27.01 -13.87 -11.33
C PHE A 352 -27.37 -12.58 -12.07
N GLU A 353 -26.98 -11.44 -11.52
CA GLU A 353 -26.86 -10.23 -12.34
C GLU A 353 -25.66 -10.39 -13.26
N THR A 354 -25.83 -10.15 -14.55
CA THR A 354 -24.76 -10.28 -15.53
C THR A 354 -24.52 -8.99 -16.29
N ARG A 355 -23.27 -8.69 -16.60
CA ARG A 355 -22.89 -7.63 -17.51
C ARG A 355 -21.79 -8.12 -18.45
N LEU A 356 -21.84 -7.66 -19.70
CA LEU A 356 -20.83 -7.97 -20.70
C LEU A 356 -19.83 -6.82 -20.78
N GLU A 357 -18.57 -7.12 -20.48
CA GLU A 357 -17.42 -6.23 -20.62
C GLU A 357 -16.64 -6.61 -21.88
N ARG A 358 -16.11 -5.61 -22.59
CA ARG A 358 -15.23 -5.82 -23.75
C ARG A 358 -13.85 -5.26 -23.42
N ILE A 359 -12.83 -6.09 -23.52
CA ILE A 359 -11.43 -5.74 -23.26
C ILE A 359 -10.69 -5.81 -24.59
N ALA A 360 -10.31 -4.65 -25.12
CA ALA A 360 -9.47 -4.59 -26.29
C ALA A 360 -8.05 -5.03 -25.94
N VAL A 361 -7.44 -5.85 -26.78
CA VAL A 361 -6.10 -6.40 -26.58
C VAL A 361 -5.23 -6.02 -27.77
N ARG A 362 -4.15 -5.30 -27.51
CA ARG A 362 -3.19 -4.92 -28.54
C ARG A 362 -2.61 -6.16 -29.22
N ASP A 363 -2.56 -6.13 -30.53
CA ASP A 363 -2.10 -7.23 -31.40
C ASP A 363 -2.85 -8.56 -31.15
N GLY A 364 -4.09 -8.49 -30.65
CA GLY A 364 -4.96 -9.63 -30.37
C GLY A 364 -6.44 -9.33 -30.59
N GLU A 365 -7.28 -10.33 -30.36
CA GLU A 365 -8.73 -10.16 -30.44
C GLU A 365 -9.30 -9.50 -29.19
N THR A 366 -10.40 -8.76 -29.36
CA THR A 366 -11.15 -8.22 -28.23
C THR A 366 -11.74 -9.36 -27.41
N VAL A 367 -11.44 -9.37 -26.12
CA VAL A 367 -11.96 -10.38 -25.18
C VAL A 367 -13.31 -9.93 -24.64
N SER A 368 -14.32 -10.78 -24.78
CA SER A 368 -15.62 -10.62 -24.12
C SER A 368 -15.55 -11.26 -22.74
N LEU A 369 -15.81 -10.50 -21.69
CA LEU A 369 -15.86 -10.93 -20.29
C LEU A 369 -17.30 -10.79 -19.78
N GLU A 370 -17.95 -11.89 -19.47
CA GLU A 370 -19.19 -11.88 -18.72
C GLU A 370 -18.87 -11.79 -17.23
N VAL A 371 -19.28 -10.72 -16.59
CA VAL A 371 -19.13 -10.52 -15.15
C VAL A 371 -20.46 -10.85 -14.49
N ARG A 372 -20.45 -11.87 -13.64
CA ARG A 372 -21.57 -12.25 -12.78
C ARG A 372 -21.49 -11.55 -11.44
N SER A 373 -22.64 -11.23 -10.88
CA SER A 373 -22.75 -10.71 -9.52
C SER A 373 -23.90 -11.41 -8.78
N THR A 374 -23.71 -11.59 -7.49
CA THR A 374 -24.72 -12.06 -6.54
C THR A 374 -25.23 -10.90 -5.71
N ARG A 375 -26.13 -11.16 -4.76
CA ARG A 375 -26.57 -10.18 -3.78
C ARG A 375 -25.44 -9.63 -2.90
N HIS A 376 -24.31 -10.35 -2.79
CA HIS A 376 -23.14 -9.93 -2.02
C HIS A 376 -22.12 -9.13 -2.86
N GLY A 377 -22.19 -9.21 -4.19
CA GLY A 377 -21.30 -8.48 -5.07
C GLY A 377 -20.75 -9.31 -6.23
N PRO A 378 -19.65 -8.83 -6.88
CA PRO A 378 -19.08 -9.50 -8.03
C PRO A 378 -18.49 -10.87 -7.69
N VAL A 379 -18.64 -11.82 -8.62
CA VAL A 379 -18.03 -13.15 -8.53
C VAL A 379 -16.56 -13.05 -8.91
N ILE A 380 -15.68 -13.08 -7.92
CA ILE A 380 -14.23 -12.91 -8.10
C ILE A 380 -13.53 -14.20 -8.53
N SER A 381 -14.11 -15.36 -8.29
CA SER A 381 -13.56 -16.63 -8.78
C SER A 381 -13.58 -16.77 -10.30
N ASP A 382 -14.32 -15.92 -11.03
CA ASP A 382 -14.35 -15.89 -12.48
C ASP A 382 -13.18 -15.10 -13.10
N ILE A 383 -12.35 -14.41 -12.31
CA ILE A 383 -11.22 -13.61 -12.81
C ILE A 383 -10.16 -14.48 -13.48
N TYR A 384 -9.85 -15.66 -12.91
CA TYR A 384 -8.93 -16.60 -13.54
C TYR A 384 -9.63 -17.46 -14.59
N GLU A 385 -8.89 -17.86 -15.65
CA GLU A 385 -9.47 -18.58 -16.76
C GLU A 385 -10.14 -19.89 -16.31
N PRO A 386 -11.48 -20.00 -16.46
CA PRO A 386 -12.21 -21.21 -16.09
C PRO A 386 -11.84 -22.41 -16.97
N ALA A 387 -11.19 -22.19 -18.12
CA ALA A 387 -10.87 -23.23 -19.12
C ALA A 387 -9.98 -24.36 -18.60
N ARG A 388 -9.32 -24.18 -17.46
CA ARG A 388 -8.42 -25.20 -16.87
C ARG A 388 -9.09 -26.04 -15.78
N LEU A 389 -10.31 -25.68 -15.37
CA LEU A 389 -11.06 -26.50 -14.40
C LEU A 389 -12.02 -27.43 -15.16
N PRO A 390 -12.18 -28.69 -14.72
CA PRO A 390 -13.23 -29.57 -15.23
C PRO A 390 -14.61 -28.92 -15.11
N GLN A 391 -15.47 -29.06 -16.13
CA GLN A 391 -16.82 -28.47 -16.16
C GLN A 391 -17.59 -28.73 -14.84
N ALA A 392 -17.49 -29.95 -14.30
CA ALA A 392 -18.15 -30.34 -13.05
C ALA A 392 -17.67 -29.58 -11.79
N GLN A 393 -16.51 -28.91 -11.82
CA GLN A 393 -16.01 -28.10 -10.71
C GLN A 393 -16.33 -26.61 -10.86
N ARG A 394 -16.56 -26.14 -12.12
CA ARG A 394 -16.90 -24.74 -12.38
C ARG A 394 -18.31 -24.35 -11.95
N ASP A 395 -19.19 -25.31 -11.82
CA ASP A 395 -20.64 -25.10 -11.75
C ASP A 395 -21.22 -25.32 -10.34
N ARG A 396 -20.43 -25.67 -9.33
CA ARG A 396 -20.96 -26.02 -7.98
C ARG A 396 -20.87 -24.90 -6.96
N LEU A 397 -19.70 -24.26 -6.84
CA LEU A 397 -19.48 -23.13 -5.92
C LEU A 397 -18.67 -22.05 -6.64
N VAL A 398 -19.01 -20.80 -6.38
CA VAL A 398 -18.23 -19.63 -6.79
C VAL A 398 -17.99 -18.73 -5.60
N ILE A 399 -17.02 -17.83 -5.68
CA ILE A 399 -16.70 -16.87 -4.62
C ILE A 399 -17.15 -15.49 -5.07
N ALA A 400 -18.11 -14.91 -4.35
CA ALA A 400 -18.50 -13.51 -4.48
C ALA A 400 -17.82 -12.66 -3.40
N LEU A 401 -17.64 -11.36 -3.69
CA LEU A 401 -16.99 -10.40 -2.79
C LEU A 401 -17.96 -9.28 -2.39
N ALA A 402 -18.18 -9.13 -1.09
CA ALA A 402 -18.67 -7.89 -0.52
C ALA A 402 -17.48 -7.02 -0.09
N TRP A 403 -17.45 -5.75 -0.48
CA TRP A 403 -16.43 -4.79 -0.13
C TRP A 403 -17.02 -3.39 0.00
N THR A 404 -16.72 -2.69 1.10
CA THR A 404 -17.26 -1.35 1.36
C THR A 404 -16.88 -0.33 0.28
N GLY A 405 -15.78 -0.56 -0.45
CA GLY A 405 -15.34 0.28 -1.58
C GLY A 405 -16.21 0.18 -2.84
N LEU A 406 -17.19 -0.73 -2.90
CA LEU A 406 -18.14 -0.83 -4.03
C LEU A 406 -19.41 0.04 -3.83
N ASP A 407 -19.46 0.81 -2.75
CA ASP A 407 -20.57 1.71 -2.49
C ASP A 407 -20.54 2.94 -3.40
N ARG A 408 -21.56 3.13 -4.22
CA ARG A 408 -21.71 4.29 -5.12
C ARG A 408 -22.07 5.59 -4.41
N HIS A 409 -22.38 5.53 -3.11
CA HIS A 409 -22.65 6.67 -2.25
C HIS A 409 -21.46 6.99 -1.33
N ASP A 410 -20.27 6.48 -1.64
CA ASP A 410 -19.06 6.78 -0.88
C ASP A 410 -18.77 8.27 -0.86
N LYS A 411 -18.46 8.79 0.34
CA LYS A 411 -18.17 10.20 0.58
C LYS A 411 -16.73 10.46 1.00
N THR A 412 -15.83 9.51 0.83
CA THR A 412 -14.42 9.68 1.21
C THR A 412 -13.79 10.90 0.56
N PHE A 413 -14.10 11.16 -0.71
CA PHE A 413 -13.53 12.29 -1.42
C PHE A 413 -13.99 13.64 -0.85
N PRO A 414 -15.31 13.93 -0.67
CA PRO A 414 -15.76 15.15 0.03
C PRO A 414 -15.24 15.24 1.47
N SER A 415 -15.15 14.12 2.21
CA SER A 415 -14.59 14.07 3.56
C SER A 415 -13.15 14.59 3.59
N LEU A 416 -12.27 14.10 2.71
CA LEU A 416 -10.88 14.56 2.62
C LEU A 416 -10.77 16.04 2.24
N LEU A 417 -11.64 16.53 1.35
CA LEU A 417 -11.73 17.96 1.02
C LEU A 417 -12.15 18.80 2.24
N ALA A 418 -13.04 18.29 3.06
CA ALA A 418 -13.47 18.96 4.30
C ALA A 418 -12.35 18.95 5.36
N ILE A 419 -11.63 17.82 5.51
CA ILE A 419 -10.46 17.72 6.39
C ILE A 419 -9.38 18.75 6.01
N ASN A 420 -9.09 18.91 4.72
CA ASN A 420 -8.10 19.86 4.24
C ASN A 420 -8.45 21.33 4.62
N ARG A 421 -9.71 21.63 4.87
CA ARG A 421 -10.22 22.98 5.22
C ARG A 421 -10.64 23.13 6.68
N ALA A 422 -10.57 22.04 7.46
CA ALA A 422 -10.92 22.09 8.88
C ALA A 422 -9.99 23.02 9.66
N GLU A 423 -10.54 23.81 10.57
CA GLU A 423 -9.80 24.78 11.38
C GLU A 423 -9.63 24.33 12.84
N GLY A 424 -10.26 23.20 13.22
CA GLY A 424 -10.22 22.69 14.57
C GLY A 424 -10.83 21.29 14.67
N TRP A 425 -10.80 20.74 15.90
CA TRP A 425 -11.18 19.36 16.18
C TRP A 425 -12.59 18.98 15.75
N GLU A 426 -13.59 19.83 16.05
CA GLU A 426 -14.99 19.52 15.75
C GLU A 426 -15.23 19.40 14.23
N GLN A 427 -14.68 20.35 13.44
CA GLN A 427 -14.78 20.29 11.98
C GLN A 427 -14.04 19.09 11.41
N PHE A 428 -12.87 18.75 11.99
CA PHE A 428 -12.13 17.56 11.60
C PHE A 428 -12.90 16.27 11.88
N LEU A 429 -13.55 16.18 13.06
CA LEU A 429 -14.34 15.03 13.47
C LEU A 429 -15.59 14.85 12.60
N ASP A 430 -16.30 15.96 12.32
CA ASP A 430 -17.47 15.96 11.43
C ASP A 430 -17.08 15.52 10.01
N ALA A 431 -15.97 16.01 9.50
CA ALA A 431 -15.46 15.59 8.18
C ALA A 431 -15.06 14.10 8.17
N ALA A 432 -14.40 13.60 9.22
CA ALA A 432 -13.99 12.22 9.34
C ALA A 432 -15.18 11.24 9.43
N ALA A 433 -16.35 11.70 9.90
CA ALA A 433 -17.58 10.89 9.96
C ALA A 433 -18.11 10.47 8.57
N ASP A 434 -17.89 11.28 7.55
CA ASP A 434 -18.24 10.96 6.15
C ASP A 434 -17.20 10.11 5.42
N PHE A 435 -16.03 9.85 6.04
CA PHE A 435 -14.98 9.03 5.44
C PHE A 435 -15.43 7.56 5.33
N GLY A 436 -15.37 6.98 4.14
CA GLY A 436 -15.88 5.63 3.87
C GLY A 436 -14.79 4.55 3.78
N VAL A 437 -13.86 4.70 2.85
CA VAL A 437 -12.89 3.66 2.52
C VAL A 437 -11.53 4.22 2.07
N PRO A 438 -10.39 3.57 2.44
CA PRO A 438 -10.25 2.47 3.40
C PRO A 438 -10.25 3.00 4.86
N PRO A 439 -10.65 2.21 5.87
CA PRO A 439 -10.67 2.69 7.25
C PRO A 439 -9.28 3.12 7.73
N GLN A 440 -9.20 4.29 8.37
CA GLN A 440 -7.96 4.91 8.81
C GLN A 440 -8.00 5.26 10.29
N ASN A 441 -6.86 5.06 10.96
CA ASN A 441 -6.54 5.73 12.21
C ASN A 441 -6.06 7.14 11.85
N MET A 442 -6.85 8.15 12.11
CA MET A 442 -6.50 9.53 11.86
C MET A 442 -6.00 10.18 13.12
N VAL A 443 -4.78 10.70 13.10
CA VAL A 443 -4.25 11.56 14.16
C VAL A 443 -4.35 13.01 13.74
N TYR A 444 -4.58 13.87 14.73
CA TYR A 444 -4.84 15.29 14.60
C TYR A 444 -3.99 16.08 15.60
N ALA A 445 -3.54 17.25 15.20
CA ALA A 445 -3.00 18.27 16.08
C ALA A 445 -3.39 19.67 15.59
N ASP A 446 -3.48 20.65 16.51
CA ASP A 446 -3.75 22.05 16.14
C ASP A 446 -2.78 23.05 16.80
N VAL A 447 -2.78 24.26 16.26
CA VAL A 447 -1.95 25.36 16.76
C VAL A 447 -2.38 25.86 18.15
N GLU A 448 -3.55 25.47 18.65
CA GLU A 448 -4.02 25.74 20.00
C GLU A 448 -3.38 24.77 21.02
N GLY A 449 -2.83 23.65 20.58
CA GLY A 449 -2.13 22.69 21.44
C GLY A 449 -2.90 21.39 21.65
N ASN A 450 -4.07 21.22 21.01
CA ASN A 450 -4.83 19.99 21.11
C ASN A 450 -4.22 18.90 20.24
N ILE A 451 -4.37 17.64 20.71
CA ILE A 451 -4.03 16.42 19.97
C ILE A 451 -5.25 15.48 19.98
N GLY A 452 -5.53 14.87 18.85
CA GLY A 452 -6.72 14.03 18.67
C GLY A 452 -6.47 12.76 17.89
N TYR A 453 -7.38 11.82 18.06
CA TYR A 453 -7.45 10.55 17.33
C TYR A 453 -8.90 10.19 17.02
N VAL A 454 -9.13 9.69 15.83
CA VAL A 454 -10.40 9.07 15.44
C VAL A 454 -10.14 7.89 14.49
N SER A 455 -10.86 6.78 14.69
CA SER A 455 -10.93 5.69 13.72
C SER A 455 -12.05 5.99 12.73
N ALA A 456 -11.69 6.41 11.52
CA ALA A 456 -12.62 6.73 10.45
C ALA A 456 -12.77 5.58 9.45
N GLY A 457 -13.87 5.53 8.74
CA GLY A 457 -14.16 4.55 7.69
C GLY A 457 -15.31 3.62 8.03
N ARG A 458 -15.96 3.07 7.01
CA ARG A 458 -17.10 2.16 7.17
C ARG A 458 -16.63 0.76 7.49
N VAL A 459 -17.04 0.23 8.63
CA VAL A 459 -16.82 -1.16 9.05
C VAL A 459 -18.18 -1.87 9.02
N PRO A 460 -18.32 -2.99 8.29
CA PRO A 460 -19.55 -3.74 8.22
C PRO A 460 -19.99 -4.25 9.58
N LEU A 461 -21.30 -4.15 9.85
CA LEU A 461 -21.92 -4.78 10.99
C LEU A 461 -22.47 -6.13 10.55
N ARG A 462 -21.92 -7.20 11.12
CA ARG A 462 -22.35 -8.59 10.90
C ARG A 462 -23.47 -8.94 11.87
N GLY A 463 -24.33 -9.89 11.48
CA GLY A 463 -25.42 -10.34 12.32
C GLY A 463 -24.93 -10.97 13.64
N ALA A 464 -25.73 -10.92 14.70
CA ALA A 464 -25.38 -11.52 16.00
C ALA A 464 -25.18 -13.04 15.93
N ASP A 465 -25.80 -13.70 14.94
CA ASP A 465 -25.72 -15.14 14.71
C ASP A 465 -24.61 -15.53 13.72
N ASP A 466 -23.77 -14.57 13.27
CA ASP A 466 -22.59 -14.85 12.44
C ASP A 466 -21.52 -15.55 13.28
N ASP A 467 -21.42 -16.87 13.09
CA ASP A 467 -20.45 -17.71 13.79
C ASP A 467 -19.09 -17.87 13.04
N LEU A 468 -18.86 -17.07 11.97
CA LEU A 468 -17.59 -17.00 11.23
C LEU A 468 -16.87 -15.67 11.42
N HIS A 469 -17.53 -14.62 11.88
CA HIS A 469 -16.96 -13.30 12.20
C HIS A 469 -16.14 -12.69 11.07
N GLY A 470 -16.49 -12.97 9.80
CA GLY A 470 -15.70 -12.51 8.64
C GLY A 470 -14.27 -13.05 8.59
N LEU A 471 -13.95 -14.13 9.32
CA LEU A 471 -12.62 -14.74 9.33
C LEU A 471 -12.36 -15.64 8.11
N ALA A 472 -13.42 -16.25 7.59
CA ALA A 472 -13.32 -17.21 6.50
C ALA A 472 -14.52 -17.05 5.56
N PRO A 473 -14.45 -17.51 4.29
CA PRO A 473 -15.56 -17.39 3.35
C PRO A 473 -16.87 -17.99 3.87
N SER A 474 -17.91 -17.19 3.87
CA SER A 474 -19.20 -17.54 4.46
C SER A 474 -20.16 -18.22 3.45
N PRO A 475 -21.02 -19.17 3.85
CA PRO A 475 -22.08 -19.71 3.01
C PRO A 475 -23.06 -18.62 2.57
N GLY A 476 -23.06 -18.22 1.29
CA GLY A 476 -23.89 -17.14 0.76
C GLY A 476 -25.39 -17.44 0.70
N TRP A 477 -25.77 -18.70 0.91
CA TRP A 477 -27.17 -19.11 0.98
C TRP A 477 -27.77 -19.05 2.40
N GLU A 478 -27.02 -18.59 3.39
CA GLU A 478 -27.46 -18.40 4.77
C GLU A 478 -27.44 -16.90 5.13
N SER A 479 -28.62 -16.32 5.41
CA SER A 479 -28.77 -14.88 5.67
C SER A 479 -28.09 -14.39 6.95
N ARG A 480 -27.76 -15.27 7.89
CA ARG A 480 -27.05 -14.88 9.12
C ARG A 480 -25.65 -14.31 8.88
N TYR A 481 -25.05 -14.61 7.73
CA TYR A 481 -23.75 -14.08 7.33
C TYR A 481 -23.81 -12.76 6.56
N ASP A 482 -25.03 -12.24 6.29
CA ASP A 482 -25.20 -10.98 5.59
C ASP A 482 -24.75 -9.80 6.44
N TRP A 483 -24.28 -8.77 5.80
CA TRP A 483 -24.10 -7.48 6.46
C TRP A 483 -25.46 -6.87 6.79
N VAL A 484 -25.64 -6.47 8.05
CA VAL A 484 -26.90 -5.87 8.54
C VAL A 484 -26.82 -4.35 8.66
N GLY A 485 -25.68 -3.77 8.28
CA GLY A 485 -25.41 -2.33 8.32
C GLY A 485 -23.94 -2.03 8.50
N TYR A 486 -23.66 -0.92 9.15
CA TYR A 486 -22.29 -0.48 9.49
C TYR A 486 -22.18 -0.14 10.98
N VAL A 487 -21.00 -0.28 11.54
CA VAL A 487 -20.69 0.15 12.92
C VAL A 487 -21.00 1.64 13.04
N PRO A 488 -21.82 2.05 14.05
CA PRO A 488 -22.17 3.46 14.25
C PRO A 488 -20.96 4.34 14.51
N GLU A 489 -20.97 5.58 14.03
CA GLU A 489 -19.86 6.53 14.24
C GLU A 489 -19.56 6.76 15.74
N SER A 490 -20.61 6.79 16.58
CA SER A 490 -20.47 6.93 18.02
C SER A 490 -19.75 5.78 18.72
N ALA A 491 -19.70 4.61 18.09
CA ALA A 491 -19.03 3.41 18.61
C ALA A 491 -17.58 3.27 18.14
N LYS A 492 -17.15 4.11 17.21
CA LYS A 492 -15.78 4.08 16.71
C LYS A 492 -14.81 4.70 17.73
N PRO A 493 -13.61 4.13 17.90
CA PRO A 493 -12.61 4.67 18.81
C PRO A 493 -12.24 6.12 18.47
N ARG A 494 -12.21 6.97 19.48
CA ARG A 494 -11.77 8.38 19.38
C ARG A 494 -11.20 8.87 20.70
N SER A 495 -10.31 9.83 20.64
CA SER A 495 -9.69 10.46 21.83
C SER A 495 -9.29 11.89 21.52
N LEU A 496 -9.45 12.77 22.52
CA LEU A 496 -8.98 14.15 22.47
C LEU A 496 -8.20 14.42 23.77
N ASN A 497 -6.99 14.96 23.64
CA ASN A 497 -6.13 15.37 24.75
C ASN A 497 -5.96 14.29 25.84
N PRO A 498 -5.50 13.08 25.51
CA PRO A 498 -5.32 12.02 26.51
C PRO A 498 -4.30 12.42 27.59
N ARG A 499 -4.48 11.89 28.80
CA ARG A 499 -3.63 12.23 29.96
C ARG A 499 -2.16 11.88 29.78
N GLU A 500 -1.86 10.89 28.98
CA GLU A 500 -0.51 10.46 28.60
C GLU A 500 0.26 11.55 27.85
N GLY A 501 -0.45 12.50 27.24
CA GLY A 501 0.11 13.59 26.47
C GLY A 501 0.71 13.18 25.12
N PHE A 502 0.35 12.00 24.63
CA PHE A 502 0.67 11.55 23.28
C PHE A 502 -0.37 10.54 22.78
N ILE A 503 -0.43 10.38 21.46
CA ILE A 503 -1.22 9.35 20.76
C ILE A 503 -0.27 8.68 19.79
N ALA A 504 -0.39 7.35 19.59
CA ALA A 504 0.38 6.60 18.62
C ALA A 504 -0.49 5.52 17.98
N THR A 505 -0.28 5.26 16.68
CA THR A 505 -0.82 4.09 15.99
C THR A 505 0.22 3.49 15.04
N ALA A 506 0.24 2.16 14.96
CA ALA A 506 1.11 1.40 14.08
C ALA A 506 0.40 0.16 13.52
N ASN A 507 -0.88 0.32 13.18
CA ASN A 507 -1.80 -0.71 12.67
C ASN A 507 -2.13 -1.83 13.68
N GLN A 508 -1.84 -1.62 14.95
CA GLN A 508 -2.22 -2.53 16.04
C GLN A 508 -3.74 -2.53 16.22
N ARG A 509 -4.22 -3.45 17.04
CA ARG A 509 -5.62 -3.50 17.45
C ARG A 509 -6.10 -2.17 18.02
N ILE A 510 -7.27 -1.72 17.59
CA ILE A 510 -7.83 -0.40 17.91
C ILE A 510 -8.95 -0.45 18.95
N VAL A 511 -9.48 -1.64 19.25
CA VAL A 511 -10.59 -1.85 20.20
C VAL A 511 -10.19 -2.87 21.27
N PRO A 512 -10.73 -2.81 22.50
CA PRO A 512 -10.48 -3.83 23.50
C PRO A 512 -11.09 -5.20 23.11
N PRO A 513 -10.65 -6.31 23.73
CA PRO A 513 -11.12 -7.66 23.41
C PRO A 513 -12.62 -7.88 23.59
N ASP A 514 -13.23 -7.17 24.52
CA ASP A 514 -14.63 -7.21 24.92
C ASP A 514 -15.49 -6.13 24.26
N ASN A 515 -15.00 -5.53 23.16
CA ASN A 515 -15.75 -4.49 22.46
C ASN A 515 -17.08 -5.03 21.93
N ALA A 516 -18.13 -4.23 22.04
CA ALA A 516 -19.50 -4.61 21.64
C ALA A 516 -19.67 -4.79 20.12
N PHE A 517 -18.78 -4.21 19.33
CA PHE A 517 -18.81 -4.27 17.87
C PHE A 517 -17.54 -4.96 17.34
N ASP A 518 -17.72 -5.82 16.34
CA ASP A 518 -16.62 -6.51 15.67
C ASP A 518 -15.99 -5.61 14.60
N PHE A 519 -14.70 -5.29 14.77
CA PHE A 519 -13.87 -4.56 13.79
C PHE A 519 -12.97 -5.49 12.99
N GLY A 520 -12.91 -6.77 13.35
CA GLY A 520 -12.03 -7.77 12.77
C GLY A 520 -11.06 -8.37 13.78
N HIS A 521 -10.32 -9.38 13.32
CA HIS A 521 -9.45 -10.21 14.18
C HIS A 521 -8.00 -10.31 13.66
N ASP A 522 -7.74 -9.99 12.39
CA ASP A 522 -6.43 -10.14 11.75
C ASP A 522 -5.55 -8.90 11.94
N TRP A 523 -5.34 -8.52 13.19
CA TRP A 523 -4.55 -7.34 13.57
C TRP A 523 -3.05 -7.53 13.37
N VAL A 524 -2.36 -6.45 13.04
CA VAL A 524 -0.89 -6.44 13.07
C VAL A 524 -0.40 -6.59 14.50
N LEU A 525 0.62 -7.44 14.70
CA LEU A 525 1.23 -7.62 16.01
C LEU A 525 1.78 -6.30 16.55
N PRO A 526 1.70 -6.04 17.87
CA PRO A 526 1.88 -4.70 18.45
C PRO A 526 3.33 -4.23 18.57
N TYR A 527 4.32 -4.96 18.06
CA TYR A 527 5.75 -4.69 18.24
C TYR A 527 6.16 -3.24 17.95
N ARG A 528 5.73 -2.67 16.81
CA ARG A 528 6.02 -1.27 16.45
C ARG A 528 5.31 -0.29 17.37
N TYR A 529 4.06 -0.55 17.67
CA TYR A 529 3.24 0.27 18.55
C TYR A 529 3.81 0.32 19.97
N GLU A 530 4.22 -0.81 20.54
CA GLU A 530 4.83 -0.90 21.87
C GLU A 530 6.17 -0.16 21.90
N ARG A 531 7.01 -0.31 20.87
CA ARG A 531 8.27 0.40 20.74
C ARG A 531 8.09 1.91 20.68
N ILE A 532 7.13 2.39 19.86
CA ILE A 532 6.79 3.82 19.78
C ILE A 532 6.27 4.34 21.13
N ARG A 533 5.39 3.60 21.79
CA ARG A 533 4.85 3.99 23.10
C ARG A 533 5.91 4.02 24.19
N GLU A 534 6.78 3.03 24.25
CA GLU A 534 7.90 2.99 25.19
C GLU A 534 8.75 4.25 25.03
N TRP A 535 9.09 4.59 23.80
CA TRP A 535 9.90 5.74 23.49
C TRP A 535 9.19 7.05 23.84
N LEU A 536 7.94 7.25 23.41
CA LEU A 536 7.13 8.43 23.71
C LEU A 536 6.86 8.58 25.22
N GLY A 537 6.66 7.49 25.94
CA GLY A 537 6.43 7.44 27.38
C GLY A 537 7.65 7.77 28.24
N GLY A 538 8.85 7.73 27.67
CA GLY A 538 10.09 8.03 28.36
C GLY A 538 10.16 9.45 28.94
N PRO A 539 11.13 9.73 29.84
CA PRO A 539 11.28 11.03 30.49
C PRO A 539 11.68 12.13 29.50
N GLY A 540 11.42 13.39 29.88
CA GLY A 540 11.80 14.58 29.10
C GLY A 540 10.75 14.98 28.05
N ARG A 541 10.99 16.16 27.46
CA ARG A 541 10.21 16.68 26.34
C ARG A 541 10.80 16.20 25.02
N ARG A 542 9.97 15.95 24.05
CA ARG A 542 10.36 15.46 22.71
C ARG A 542 10.66 16.62 21.78
N THR A 543 11.75 16.52 21.06
CA THR A 543 12.12 17.43 19.98
C THR A 543 11.61 16.91 18.63
N LEU A 544 11.72 17.72 17.61
CA LEU A 544 11.48 17.30 16.22
C LEU A 544 12.49 16.21 15.83
N GLU A 545 13.77 16.41 16.14
CA GLU A 545 14.88 15.48 15.87
C GLU A 545 14.64 14.12 16.50
N ASP A 546 14.14 14.07 17.72
CA ASP A 546 13.73 12.83 18.37
C ASP A 546 12.72 12.02 17.54
N SER A 547 11.77 12.70 16.88
CA SER A 547 10.80 12.04 15.99
C SER A 547 11.45 11.54 14.69
N LEU A 548 12.46 12.26 14.16
CA LEU A 548 13.22 11.78 12.99
C LEU A 548 14.04 10.54 13.34
N GLU A 549 14.66 10.50 14.51
CA GLU A 549 15.39 9.33 15.00
C GLU A 549 14.47 8.13 15.17
N LEU A 550 13.29 8.31 15.78
CA LEU A 550 12.32 7.24 15.97
C LEU A 550 11.79 6.70 14.63
N GLN A 551 11.55 7.54 13.62
CA GLN A 551 11.18 7.07 12.27
C GLN A 551 12.30 6.24 11.60
N ASN A 552 13.53 6.35 12.06
CA ASN A 552 14.68 5.60 11.57
C ASN A 552 15.14 4.49 12.55
N ASP A 553 14.37 4.18 13.61
CA ASP A 553 14.73 3.12 14.57
C ASP A 553 14.60 1.72 13.95
N GLU A 554 15.72 1.00 13.91
CA GLU A 554 15.87 -0.33 13.31
C GLU A 554 15.83 -1.46 14.34
N PHE A 555 15.41 -1.19 15.57
CA PHE A 555 15.31 -2.22 16.59
C PHE A 555 14.26 -3.28 16.24
N SER A 556 14.68 -4.54 16.15
CA SER A 556 13.83 -5.68 15.85
C SER A 556 13.18 -6.24 17.12
N SER A 557 12.04 -5.70 17.49
CA SER A 557 11.28 -6.15 18.67
C SER A 557 10.86 -7.62 18.56
N VAL A 558 10.60 -8.10 17.34
CA VAL A 558 10.24 -9.51 17.08
C VAL A 558 11.42 -10.44 17.35
N MET A 559 12.62 -10.09 16.87
CA MET A 559 13.82 -10.90 17.12
C MET A 559 14.26 -10.84 18.58
N ALA A 560 14.11 -9.70 19.24
CA ALA A 560 14.33 -9.60 20.68
C ALA A 560 13.43 -10.55 21.49
N SER A 561 12.23 -10.88 20.97
CA SER A 561 11.31 -11.84 21.58
C SER A 561 11.60 -13.31 21.21
N LEU A 562 11.91 -13.61 19.94
CA LEU A 562 12.03 -14.97 19.42
C LEU A 562 13.43 -15.54 19.58
N LEU A 563 14.48 -14.76 19.24
CA LEU A 563 15.85 -15.26 19.13
C LEU A 563 16.42 -15.87 20.41
N PRO A 564 16.22 -15.30 21.60
CA PRO A 564 16.70 -15.92 22.85
C PRO A 564 16.15 -17.34 23.04
N LYS A 565 14.86 -17.54 22.78
CA LYS A 565 14.19 -18.84 22.91
C LYS A 565 14.66 -19.85 21.86
N MET A 566 14.97 -19.37 20.65
CA MET A 566 15.55 -20.21 19.58
C MET A 566 16.97 -20.65 19.96
N LEU A 567 17.82 -19.74 20.43
CA LEU A 567 19.19 -20.03 20.85
C LEU A 567 19.25 -21.00 22.03
N GLU A 568 18.35 -20.88 23.00
CA GLU A 568 18.25 -21.77 24.16
C GLU A 568 18.01 -23.22 23.76
N GLN A 569 17.16 -23.45 22.74
CA GLN A 569 16.80 -24.79 22.26
C GLN A 569 17.82 -25.40 21.27
N VAL A 570 18.87 -24.68 20.86
CA VAL A 570 19.94 -25.29 20.05
C VAL A 570 20.76 -26.22 20.93
N SER A 571 20.67 -27.51 20.66
CA SER A 571 21.36 -28.55 21.41
C SER A 571 22.67 -29.04 20.76
N ASP A 572 22.87 -28.76 19.46
CA ASP A 572 24.03 -29.17 18.66
C ASP A 572 25.31 -28.43 19.06
N PRO A 573 26.37 -29.14 19.56
CA PRO A 573 27.59 -28.51 20.01
C PRO A 573 28.38 -27.79 18.91
N GLU A 574 28.35 -28.30 17.68
CA GLU A 574 29.07 -27.69 16.56
C GLU A 574 28.42 -26.35 16.17
N LEU A 575 27.07 -26.30 16.17
CA LEU A 575 26.34 -25.06 15.93
C LEU A 575 26.63 -24.04 17.01
N ARG A 576 26.62 -24.46 18.29
CA ARG A 576 26.92 -23.57 19.43
C ARG A 576 28.34 -23.03 19.42
N ALA A 577 29.30 -23.77 18.88
CA ALA A 577 30.70 -23.34 18.75
C ALA A 577 30.96 -22.51 17.48
N SER A 578 29.95 -22.32 16.61
CA SER A 578 30.13 -21.59 15.35
C SER A 578 30.20 -20.07 15.54
N GLU A 579 30.96 -19.39 14.67
CA GLU A 579 31.01 -17.93 14.59
C GLU A 579 29.61 -17.31 14.41
N ALA A 580 28.77 -17.92 13.58
CA ALA A 580 27.41 -17.46 13.35
C ALA A 580 26.53 -17.45 14.62
N PHE A 581 26.68 -18.49 15.45
CA PHE A 581 25.97 -18.57 16.73
C PHE A 581 26.47 -17.50 17.72
N ALA A 582 27.78 -17.26 17.76
CA ALA A 582 28.35 -16.21 18.59
C ALA A 582 27.88 -14.80 18.17
N LEU A 583 27.77 -14.56 16.84
CA LEU A 583 27.20 -13.29 16.30
C LEU A 583 25.73 -13.10 16.71
N LEU A 584 24.93 -14.18 16.68
CA LEU A 584 23.54 -14.13 17.14
C LEU A 584 23.41 -13.85 18.65
N GLN A 585 24.25 -14.51 19.48
CA GLN A 585 24.26 -14.29 20.92
C GLN A 585 24.67 -12.87 21.33
N GLY A 586 25.62 -12.27 20.58
CA GLY A 586 26.11 -10.92 20.85
C GLY A 586 25.26 -9.80 20.21
N TRP A 587 24.22 -10.13 19.48
CA TRP A 587 23.42 -9.14 18.76
C TRP A 587 22.49 -8.35 19.69
N ASN A 588 22.58 -7.03 19.59
CA ASN A 588 21.73 -6.07 20.34
C ASN A 588 20.34 -5.87 19.71
N HIS A 589 19.95 -6.69 18.75
CA HIS A 589 18.69 -6.66 17.99
C HIS A 589 18.49 -5.40 17.11
N GLN A 590 19.53 -4.58 16.91
CA GLN A 590 19.49 -3.54 15.87
C GLN A 590 19.68 -4.19 14.51
N ALA A 591 18.67 -4.14 13.63
CA ALA A 591 18.72 -4.71 12.29
C ALA A 591 19.41 -3.74 11.31
N ALA A 592 20.62 -3.29 11.67
CA ALA A 592 21.38 -2.36 10.84
C ALA A 592 21.92 -3.03 9.58
N ALA A 593 21.98 -2.27 8.49
CA ALA A 593 22.31 -2.78 7.14
C ALA A 593 23.71 -3.41 7.02
N ASP A 594 24.65 -3.02 7.85
CA ASP A 594 26.05 -3.49 7.85
C ASP A 594 26.31 -4.71 8.74
N LEU A 595 25.31 -5.15 9.53
CA LEU A 595 25.41 -6.27 10.45
C LEU A 595 25.10 -7.62 9.79
N ALA A 596 25.78 -8.69 10.25
CA ALA A 596 25.55 -10.07 9.82
C ALA A 596 24.42 -10.75 10.61
N ALA A 597 24.28 -10.45 11.89
CA ALA A 597 23.34 -11.12 12.79
C ALA A 597 21.87 -11.06 12.30
N PRO A 598 21.31 -9.92 11.83
CA PRO A 598 19.95 -9.87 11.28
C PRO A 598 19.77 -10.80 10.07
N LEU A 599 20.81 -10.92 9.21
CA LEU A 599 20.77 -11.79 8.03
C LEU A 599 20.73 -13.27 8.45
N ILE A 600 21.58 -13.66 9.42
CA ILE A 600 21.59 -15.02 9.95
C ILE A 600 20.25 -15.36 10.59
N ALA A 601 19.72 -14.48 11.44
CA ALA A 601 18.42 -14.65 12.10
C ALA A 601 17.29 -14.78 11.06
N GLY A 602 17.26 -13.93 10.05
CA GLY A 602 16.26 -13.98 8.98
C GLY A 602 16.26 -15.29 8.20
N TYR A 603 17.45 -15.78 7.79
CA TYR A 603 17.58 -17.08 7.12
C TYR A 603 17.15 -18.23 8.04
N TRP A 604 17.51 -18.17 9.32
CA TRP A 604 17.13 -19.20 10.28
C TRP A 604 15.61 -19.25 10.51
N VAL A 605 14.96 -18.10 10.76
CA VAL A 605 13.49 -18.01 10.90
C VAL A 605 12.80 -18.53 9.63
N ARG A 606 13.29 -18.15 8.44
CA ARG A 606 12.76 -18.65 7.17
C ARG A 606 12.90 -20.17 7.05
N ALA A 607 14.05 -20.72 7.36
CA ALA A 607 14.29 -22.16 7.30
C ALA A 607 13.44 -22.90 8.34
N PHE A 608 13.33 -22.38 9.56
CA PHE A 608 12.52 -23.00 10.62
C PHE A 608 11.02 -23.00 10.27
N THR A 609 10.48 -21.87 9.78
CA THR A 609 9.09 -21.80 9.31
C THR A 609 8.81 -22.84 8.20
N ARG A 610 9.76 -23.00 7.27
CA ARG A 610 9.68 -23.99 6.20
C ARG A 610 9.64 -25.41 6.75
N GLU A 611 10.52 -25.76 7.70
CA GLU A 611 10.56 -27.09 8.32
C GLU A 611 9.26 -27.43 9.08
N LEU A 612 8.56 -26.44 9.60
CA LEU A 612 7.28 -26.63 10.28
C LEU A 612 6.13 -26.81 9.29
N LEU A 613 6.00 -25.91 8.31
CA LEU A 613 4.80 -25.79 7.48
C LEU A 613 4.85 -26.64 6.21
N GLN A 614 5.99 -26.69 5.48
CA GLN A 614 6.07 -27.36 4.17
C GLN A 614 5.62 -28.83 4.18
N PRO A 615 5.96 -29.65 5.19
CA PRO A 615 5.50 -31.05 5.25
C PRO A 615 3.98 -31.19 5.43
N ARG A 616 3.30 -30.13 5.88
CA ARG A 616 1.86 -30.14 6.22
C ARG A 616 0.98 -29.56 5.12
N ILE A 617 1.43 -28.48 4.49
CA ILE A 617 0.62 -27.72 3.51
C ILE A 617 1.20 -27.76 2.09
N GLY A 618 2.36 -28.39 1.90
CA GLY A 618 3.03 -28.48 0.60
C GLY A 618 3.73 -27.18 0.18
N THR A 619 4.58 -27.28 -0.85
CA THR A 619 5.42 -26.17 -1.32
C THR A 619 4.62 -25.05 -1.99
N GLN A 620 3.58 -25.41 -2.77
CA GLN A 620 2.81 -24.45 -3.55
C GLN A 620 2.00 -23.52 -2.63
N LEU A 621 1.28 -24.09 -1.66
CA LEU A 621 0.48 -23.30 -0.73
C LEU A 621 1.36 -22.47 0.20
N LEU A 622 2.48 -23.04 0.67
CA LEU A 622 3.46 -22.29 1.44
C LEU A 622 3.97 -21.07 0.65
N ALA A 623 4.32 -21.23 -0.63
CA ALA A 623 4.78 -20.13 -1.46
C ALA A 623 3.72 -19.04 -1.68
N SER A 624 2.44 -19.40 -1.79
CA SER A 624 1.34 -18.44 -1.95
C SER A 624 1.01 -17.65 -0.67
N GLY A 625 1.28 -18.22 0.50
CA GLY A 625 1.02 -17.60 1.81
C GLY A 625 2.27 -17.15 2.58
N TRP A 626 3.45 -17.19 1.94
CA TRP A 626 4.72 -16.99 2.64
C TRP A 626 4.95 -15.58 3.22
N ASN A 627 4.24 -14.58 2.75
CA ASN A 627 4.28 -13.23 3.31
C ASN A 627 3.23 -12.97 4.39
N GLN A 628 2.63 -14.03 4.92
CA GLN A 628 1.63 -13.95 5.97
C GLN A 628 2.22 -13.32 7.25
N ARG A 629 1.57 -12.25 7.73
CA ARG A 629 2.03 -11.40 8.86
C ARG A 629 2.17 -12.12 10.19
N ASN A 630 1.41 -13.18 10.39
CA ASN A 630 1.27 -13.81 11.69
C ASN A 630 2.17 -15.01 11.87
N TYR A 631 3.10 -15.31 10.94
CA TYR A 631 4.07 -16.38 11.16
C TYR A 631 4.92 -16.15 12.41
N ASP A 632 5.26 -14.92 12.73
CA ASP A 632 5.97 -14.61 13.98
C ASP A 632 5.13 -14.94 15.21
N GLY A 633 3.81 -14.71 15.15
CA GLY A 633 2.88 -15.17 16.19
C GLY A 633 2.83 -16.69 16.30
N PHE A 634 2.78 -17.41 15.15
CA PHE A 634 2.85 -18.87 15.12
C PHE A 634 4.16 -19.39 15.72
N LEU A 635 5.30 -18.86 15.31
CA LEU A 635 6.61 -19.24 15.86
C LEU A 635 6.68 -19.00 17.37
N ARG A 636 6.10 -17.90 17.85
CA ARG A 636 6.01 -17.62 19.29
C ARG A 636 5.20 -18.71 20.00
N LEU A 637 4.05 -19.13 19.48
CA LEU A 637 3.26 -20.24 20.06
C LEU A 637 4.07 -21.54 20.12
N ILE A 638 4.83 -21.85 19.06
CA ILE A 638 5.72 -23.01 19.01
C ILE A 638 6.80 -22.92 20.08
N LEU A 639 7.52 -21.80 20.16
CA LEU A 639 8.65 -21.62 21.08
C LEU A 639 8.21 -21.52 22.54
N ASP A 640 6.98 -21.07 22.81
CA ASP A 640 6.38 -21.01 24.14
C ASP A 640 5.70 -22.34 24.57
N GLY A 641 5.70 -23.36 23.71
CA GLY A 641 5.03 -24.62 23.99
C GLY A 641 3.51 -24.54 24.03
N GLN A 642 2.92 -23.53 23.42
CA GLN A 642 1.47 -23.26 23.38
C GLN A 642 0.77 -23.87 22.15
N ALA A 643 1.54 -24.29 21.14
CA ALA A 643 1.05 -25.04 19.99
C ALA A 643 1.23 -26.56 20.20
N ASP A 644 0.63 -27.38 19.33
CA ASP A 644 0.83 -28.84 19.35
C ASP A 644 2.23 -29.20 18.81
N LEU A 645 3.21 -29.25 19.71
CA LEU A 645 4.60 -29.53 19.36
C LEU A 645 4.77 -30.94 18.76
N ARG A 646 3.95 -31.92 19.17
CA ARG A 646 3.98 -33.28 18.58
C ARG A 646 3.59 -33.24 17.11
N PHE A 647 2.59 -32.42 16.77
CA PHE A 647 2.19 -32.25 15.38
C PHE A 647 3.24 -31.48 14.57
N TRP A 648 3.71 -30.33 15.06
CA TRP A 648 4.58 -29.46 14.30
C TRP A 648 6.05 -29.88 14.32
N CYS A 649 6.55 -30.29 15.48
CA CYS A 649 7.98 -30.56 15.69
C CYS A 649 8.30 -32.07 15.71
N GLY A 650 7.28 -32.93 15.84
CA GLY A 650 7.45 -34.38 16.01
C GLY A 650 7.91 -34.79 17.41
N GLN A 651 7.88 -33.88 18.38
CA GLN A 651 8.32 -34.03 19.76
C GLN A 651 7.25 -33.52 20.71
N GLU A 652 7.19 -34.07 21.93
CA GLU A 652 6.22 -33.61 22.95
C GLU A 652 6.68 -32.32 23.67
N GLN A 653 7.97 -32.10 23.73
CA GLN A 653 8.57 -30.93 24.38
C GLN A 653 9.68 -30.35 23.50
N GLY A 654 9.56 -29.03 23.23
CA GLY A 654 10.55 -28.29 22.43
C GLY A 654 10.55 -28.62 20.93
N CYS A 655 11.44 -27.99 20.20
CA CYS A 655 11.65 -28.15 18.76
C CYS A 655 13.15 -28.22 18.40
N ASP A 656 13.99 -28.67 19.31
CA ASP A 656 15.45 -28.65 19.19
C ASP A 656 15.96 -29.32 17.90
N LEU A 657 15.42 -30.46 17.50
CA LEU A 657 15.80 -31.15 16.27
C LEU A 657 15.55 -30.26 15.04
N LYS A 658 14.36 -29.66 14.93
CA LYS A 658 14.03 -28.78 13.79
C LYS A 658 14.79 -27.47 13.83
N LEU A 659 15.05 -26.93 15.01
CA LEU A 659 15.87 -25.73 15.18
C LEU A 659 17.32 -25.98 14.77
N ASN A 660 17.93 -27.09 15.18
CA ASN A 660 19.26 -27.47 14.75
C ASN A 660 19.33 -27.69 13.22
N GLN A 661 18.38 -28.43 12.65
CA GLN A 661 18.31 -28.69 11.20
C GLN A 661 18.13 -27.39 10.40
N SER A 662 17.23 -26.52 10.83
CA SER A 662 16.97 -25.26 10.15
C SER A 662 18.13 -24.28 10.24
N LEU A 663 18.86 -24.25 11.37
CA LEU A 663 20.06 -23.41 11.50
C LEU A 663 21.19 -23.91 10.57
N ARG A 664 21.45 -25.24 10.51
CA ARG A 664 22.41 -25.80 9.56
C ARG A 664 22.06 -25.42 8.13
N ARG A 665 20.80 -25.62 7.72
CA ARG A 665 20.30 -25.24 6.38
C ARG A 665 20.49 -23.74 6.11
N ALA A 666 20.13 -22.90 7.05
CA ALA A 666 20.29 -21.45 6.93
C ALA A 666 21.75 -21.06 6.71
N LEU A 667 22.68 -21.64 7.47
CA LEU A 667 24.11 -21.40 7.32
C LEU A 667 24.65 -21.88 5.98
N ASP A 668 24.16 -23.03 5.47
CA ASP A 668 24.58 -23.55 4.17
C ASP A 668 24.04 -22.65 3.02
N GLU A 669 22.76 -22.23 3.09
CA GLU A 669 22.20 -21.27 2.13
C GLU A 669 22.99 -19.93 2.15
N LEU A 670 23.35 -19.41 3.33
CA LEU A 670 24.13 -18.19 3.51
C LEU A 670 25.55 -18.31 2.94
N ARG A 671 26.27 -19.42 3.23
CA ARG A 671 27.60 -19.67 2.66
C ARG A 671 27.58 -19.72 1.14
N ALA A 672 26.53 -20.35 0.58
CA ALA A 672 26.37 -20.41 -0.88
C ALA A 672 26.08 -19.04 -1.51
N ALA A 673 25.32 -18.17 -0.83
CA ALA A 673 24.91 -16.88 -1.36
C ALA A 673 25.90 -15.74 -1.08
N HIS A 674 26.55 -15.75 0.10
CA HIS A 674 27.32 -14.61 0.63
C HIS A 674 28.78 -14.97 0.98
N GLY A 675 29.24 -16.21 0.70
CA GLY A 675 30.60 -16.65 1.02
C GLY A 675 30.74 -17.28 2.40
N SER A 676 31.95 -17.79 2.71
CA SER A 676 32.18 -18.69 3.84
C SER A 676 32.32 -18.02 5.21
N ALA A 677 32.60 -16.70 5.26
CA ALA A 677 32.92 -15.99 6.51
C ALA A 677 31.68 -15.23 7.03
N PRO A 678 31.04 -15.68 8.13
CA PRO A 678 29.83 -15.07 8.68
C PRO A 678 29.98 -13.58 9.02
N SER A 679 31.13 -13.18 9.57
CA SER A 679 31.41 -11.77 9.90
C SER A 679 31.45 -10.81 8.69
N GLY A 680 31.61 -11.35 7.47
CA GLY A 680 31.57 -10.57 6.22
C GLY A 680 30.17 -10.39 5.64
N TRP A 681 29.14 -11.08 6.16
CA TRP A 681 27.78 -10.97 5.66
C TRP A 681 27.12 -9.67 6.11
N LYS A 682 26.30 -9.09 5.22
CA LYS A 682 25.63 -7.81 5.50
C LYS A 682 24.14 -7.89 5.22
N TRP A 683 23.35 -7.50 6.22
CA TRP A 683 21.90 -7.47 6.11
C TRP A 683 21.40 -6.66 4.92
N GLY A 684 21.88 -5.43 4.77
CA GLY A 684 21.41 -4.49 3.75
C GLY A 684 21.68 -4.91 2.30
N GLU A 685 22.64 -5.81 2.06
CA GLU A 685 22.90 -6.34 0.71
C GLU A 685 21.80 -7.32 0.28
N ALA A 686 21.30 -8.14 1.20
CA ALA A 686 20.17 -9.04 0.99
C ALA A 686 18.81 -8.33 1.19
N HIS A 687 18.75 -7.39 2.14
CA HIS A 687 17.55 -6.62 2.51
C HIS A 687 17.50 -5.27 1.78
N ALA A 688 17.81 -5.26 0.51
CA ALA A 688 17.83 -4.03 -0.26
C ALA A 688 16.42 -3.52 -0.54
N ALA A 689 16.20 -2.22 -0.31
CA ALA A 689 15.00 -1.52 -0.73
C ALA A 689 15.01 -1.36 -2.25
N LEU A 690 14.03 -1.98 -2.91
CA LEU A 690 13.89 -1.99 -4.36
C LEU A 690 12.64 -1.22 -4.77
N ALA A 691 12.82 0.00 -5.29
CA ALA A 691 11.74 0.77 -5.89
C ALA A 691 11.62 0.41 -7.37
N GLU A 692 10.61 -0.41 -7.67
CA GLU A 692 10.38 -0.97 -9.00
C GLU A 692 9.67 0.03 -9.91
N HIS A 693 10.19 0.22 -11.11
CA HIS A 693 9.53 1.03 -12.12
C HIS A 693 8.51 0.21 -12.92
N VAL A 694 7.30 0.72 -13.03
CA VAL A 694 6.26 0.09 -13.84
C VAL A 694 6.20 0.79 -15.21
N PRO A 695 6.34 0.03 -16.33
CA PRO A 695 6.32 -1.44 -16.45
C PRO A 695 7.71 -2.10 -16.56
N PHE A 696 8.81 -1.38 -16.36
CA PHE A 696 10.13 -1.82 -16.83
C PHE A 696 10.89 -2.75 -15.90
N HIS A 697 10.47 -2.92 -14.63
CA HIS A 697 11.17 -3.76 -13.65
C HIS A 697 11.35 -5.24 -14.08
N LYS A 698 10.46 -5.76 -14.95
CA LYS A 698 10.59 -7.13 -15.52
C LYS A 698 11.33 -7.17 -16.85
N THR A 699 11.99 -6.10 -17.25
CA THR A 699 12.75 -5.98 -18.49
C THR A 699 14.22 -5.64 -18.22
N PRO A 700 15.12 -5.74 -19.21
CA PRO A 700 16.50 -5.25 -19.04
C PRO A 700 16.59 -3.76 -18.68
N LEU A 701 15.56 -2.97 -18.98
CA LEU A 701 15.48 -1.54 -18.64
C LEU A 701 15.40 -1.27 -17.13
N ARG A 702 15.14 -2.30 -16.31
CA ARG A 702 15.21 -2.18 -14.84
C ARG A 702 16.53 -1.58 -14.34
N ALA A 703 17.63 -1.85 -15.03
CA ALA A 703 18.94 -1.31 -14.67
C ALA A 703 19.04 0.23 -14.77
N LEU A 704 18.11 0.85 -15.53
CA LEU A 704 18.03 2.32 -15.71
C LEU A 704 16.94 2.93 -14.83
N PHE A 705 15.85 2.21 -14.60
CA PHE A 705 14.65 2.78 -14.00
C PHE A 705 14.38 2.34 -12.55
N ASP A 706 14.84 1.14 -12.14
CA ASP A 706 14.69 0.72 -10.75
C ASP A 706 15.73 1.40 -9.86
N LEU A 707 15.31 1.74 -8.62
CA LEU A 707 16.24 2.27 -7.61
C LEU A 707 16.46 1.20 -6.55
N LYS A 708 17.73 1.02 -6.16
CA LYS A 708 18.12 0.01 -5.16
C LYS A 708 19.04 0.63 -4.11
N ASN A 709 18.68 0.52 -2.84
CA ASN A 709 19.48 0.99 -1.71
C ASN A 709 19.61 -0.11 -0.64
N ASN A 710 20.75 -0.22 -0.01
CA ASN A 710 20.89 -1.04 1.18
C ASN A 710 20.03 -0.45 2.30
N LYS A 711 19.25 -1.29 2.99
CA LYS A 711 18.32 -0.84 4.02
C LYS A 711 18.45 -1.71 5.27
N GLY A 712 18.42 -1.06 6.42
CA GLY A 712 18.20 -1.70 7.72
C GLY A 712 16.73 -1.85 8.08
N GLY A 713 16.46 -2.26 9.31
CA GLY A 713 15.14 -2.58 9.80
C GLY A 713 14.64 -3.95 9.35
N ASP A 714 13.41 -4.29 9.72
CA ASP A 714 12.73 -5.53 9.35
C ASP A 714 11.21 -5.34 9.24
N ASN A 715 10.43 -6.42 9.27
CA ASN A 715 8.97 -6.39 9.16
C ASN A 715 8.29 -5.64 10.32
N PHE A 716 8.94 -5.54 11.49
CA PHE A 716 8.37 -5.02 12.73
C PHE A 716 9.21 -3.95 13.43
N SER A 717 10.33 -3.52 12.89
CA SER A 717 11.02 -2.31 13.35
C SER A 717 10.19 -1.06 13.02
N VAL A 718 10.39 0.04 13.72
CA VAL A 718 9.69 1.32 13.41
C VAL A 718 10.08 1.77 12.01
N ASN A 719 11.38 1.74 11.66
CA ASN A 719 11.88 1.89 10.29
C ASN A 719 11.62 0.60 9.49
N VAL A 720 10.37 0.35 9.13
CA VAL A 720 9.98 -0.87 8.45
C VAL A 720 10.75 -1.08 7.15
N GLY A 721 11.27 -2.29 7.01
CA GLY A 721 11.76 -2.86 5.75
C GLY A 721 11.10 -4.21 5.54
N ARG A 722 9.91 -4.23 4.92
CA ARG A 722 9.15 -5.47 4.77
C ARG A 722 9.59 -6.24 3.56
N PHE A 723 9.91 -7.50 3.78
CA PHE A 723 10.31 -8.47 2.76
C PHE A 723 9.27 -9.60 2.62
N ASP A 724 9.40 -10.35 1.55
CA ASP A 724 8.51 -11.42 1.17
C ASP A 724 9.32 -12.67 0.81
N TYR A 725 9.20 -13.72 1.61
CA TYR A 725 9.89 -14.99 1.40
C TYR A 725 9.46 -15.75 0.13
N SER A 726 8.42 -15.34 -0.56
CA SER A 726 7.92 -15.99 -1.78
C SER A 726 8.86 -15.83 -2.98
N ASP A 727 9.74 -14.83 -2.97
CA ASP A 727 10.81 -14.68 -3.97
C ASP A 727 12.02 -15.55 -3.58
N PRO A 728 12.23 -16.73 -4.21
CA PRO A 728 13.31 -17.63 -3.81
C PRO A 728 14.71 -17.08 -4.14
N ALA A 729 14.81 -16.17 -5.12
CA ALA A 729 16.06 -15.56 -5.52
C ALA A 729 16.49 -14.42 -4.59
N ASN A 730 15.52 -13.69 -4.04
CA ASN A 730 15.75 -12.51 -3.20
C ASN A 730 14.74 -12.43 -2.06
N PRO A 731 14.75 -13.41 -1.13
CA PRO A 731 13.68 -13.55 -0.14
C PRO A 731 13.63 -12.45 0.91
N PHE A 732 14.62 -11.58 0.94
CA PHE A 732 14.72 -10.48 1.90
C PHE A 732 14.67 -9.09 1.24
N ASN A 733 14.53 -8.99 -0.09
CA ASN A 733 14.35 -7.69 -0.72
C ASN A 733 13.17 -6.94 -0.09
N THR A 734 13.43 -5.72 0.35
CA THR A 734 12.40 -4.84 0.88
C THR A 734 11.49 -4.37 -0.25
N ARG A 735 10.22 -4.76 -0.18
CA ARG A 735 9.17 -4.39 -1.14
C ARG A 735 8.26 -3.29 -0.62
N ILE A 736 8.18 -3.16 0.70
CA ILE A 736 7.34 -2.19 1.41
C ILE A 736 8.20 -1.50 2.47
N ALA A 737 8.18 -0.18 2.46
CA ALA A 737 8.86 0.66 3.43
C ALA A 737 8.14 2.02 3.55
N ALA A 738 8.62 2.90 4.43
CA ALA A 738 8.14 4.27 4.51
C ALA A 738 8.35 4.99 3.17
N THR A 739 7.31 5.10 2.35
CA THR A 739 7.38 5.81 1.05
C THR A 739 7.34 7.34 1.22
N LEU A 740 6.85 7.78 2.36
CA LEU A 740 6.87 9.15 2.87
C LEU A 740 7.27 9.09 4.33
N ARG A 741 8.09 10.01 4.81
CA ARG A 741 8.23 10.35 6.23
C ARG A 741 7.91 11.83 6.39
N MET A 742 7.16 12.15 7.42
CA MET A 742 6.75 13.51 7.72
C MET A 742 6.77 13.74 9.23
N VAL A 743 7.33 14.87 9.65
CA VAL A 743 7.21 15.40 11.01
C VAL A 743 6.83 16.87 10.92
N ILE A 744 5.64 17.20 11.41
CA ILE A 744 5.09 18.56 11.41
C ILE A 744 5.32 19.19 12.77
N ASP A 745 5.91 20.39 12.75
CA ASP A 745 6.09 21.26 13.91
C ASP A 745 4.99 22.33 13.93
N LEU A 746 4.05 22.21 14.87
CA LEU A 746 2.94 23.19 14.96
C LEU A 746 3.36 24.51 15.63
N ALA A 747 4.61 24.62 16.09
CA ALA A 747 5.18 25.90 16.53
C ALA A 747 5.70 26.71 15.33
N ASP A 748 6.16 26.04 14.29
CA ASP A 748 6.72 26.62 13.08
C ASP A 748 6.60 25.61 11.92
N PHE A 749 5.61 25.77 11.07
CA PHE A 749 5.36 24.86 9.95
C PHE A 749 6.55 24.80 8.97
N ASP A 750 7.31 25.88 8.80
CA ASP A 750 8.51 25.91 7.95
C ASP A 750 9.66 25.05 8.51
N ASN A 751 9.60 24.73 9.82
CA ASN A 751 10.52 23.82 10.47
C ASN A 751 10.14 22.34 10.27
N SER A 752 9.01 22.03 9.62
CA SER A 752 8.58 20.66 9.36
C SER A 752 9.53 19.92 8.44
N ARG A 753 9.52 18.58 8.50
CA ARG A 753 10.44 17.69 7.78
C ARG A 753 9.69 16.68 6.94
N TYR A 754 10.21 16.45 5.73
CA TYR A 754 9.62 15.53 4.75
C TYR A 754 10.72 14.69 4.10
N ALA A 755 10.44 13.43 3.79
CA ALA A 755 11.28 12.57 2.99
C ALA A 755 10.42 11.67 2.10
N LEU A 756 10.76 11.57 0.81
CA LEU A 756 10.16 10.64 -0.14
C LEU A 756 11.15 9.53 -0.50
N SER A 757 10.64 8.32 -0.72
CA SER A 757 11.46 7.18 -1.14
C SER A 757 12.02 7.29 -2.56
N THR A 758 11.50 8.20 -3.39
CA THR A 758 12.01 8.54 -4.73
C THR A 758 11.91 10.04 -4.97
N ARG A 759 12.34 10.52 -6.14
CA ARG A 759 12.16 11.92 -6.53
C ARG A 759 10.69 12.33 -6.52
N ASN A 760 10.42 13.62 -6.30
CA ASN A 760 9.05 14.17 -6.41
C ASN A 760 8.53 14.06 -7.84
N SER A 761 9.36 14.38 -8.84
CA SER A 761 9.05 14.12 -10.25
C SER A 761 9.36 12.65 -10.63
N GLY A 762 8.57 12.07 -11.53
CA GLY A 762 8.83 10.75 -12.15
C GLY A 762 9.83 10.82 -13.31
N LEU A 763 10.34 11.98 -13.63
CA LEU A 763 11.24 12.19 -14.77
C LEU A 763 12.70 12.08 -14.33
N PRO A 764 13.51 11.28 -15.00
CA PRO A 764 14.95 11.30 -14.78
C PRO A 764 15.55 12.62 -15.28
N PHE A 765 16.59 13.09 -14.63
CA PHE A 765 17.35 14.29 -15.02
C PHE A 765 16.55 15.61 -15.02
N ASP A 766 15.50 15.73 -14.21
CA ASP A 766 14.74 16.99 -14.04
C ASP A 766 15.53 18.08 -13.31
N GLY A 767 16.75 17.77 -12.86
CA GLY A 767 17.67 18.69 -12.16
C GLY A 767 17.26 18.94 -10.69
N ALA A 768 16.27 18.22 -10.15
CA ALA A 768 15.93 18.30 -8.73
C ALA A 768 16.86 17.46 -7.86
N THR A 769 16.90 17.77 -6.55
CA THR A 769 17.61 17.00 -5.53
C THR A 769 17.18 15.53 -5.55
N ASP A 770 18.13 14.62 -5.38
CA ASP A 770 17.86 13.19 -5.27
C ASP A 770 17.29 12.84 -3.90
N LEU A 771 15.95 12.86 -3.80
CA LEU A 771 15.26 12.51 -2.57
C LEU A 771 15.43 11.03 -2.19
N ASN A 772 15.69 10.14 -3.15
CA ASN A 772 15.95 8.72 -2.85
C ASN A 772 17.25 8.55 -2.06
N GLU A 773 18.31 9.27 -2.42
CA GLU A 773 19.58 9.24 -1.69
C GLU A 773 19.41 9.80 -0.26
N LEU A 774 18.66 10.89 -0.10
CA LEU A 774 18.35 11.46 1.21
C LEU A 774 17.54 10.48 2.06
N TRP A 775 16.48 9.91 1.49
CA TRP A 775 15.63 8.93 2.16
C TRP A 775 16.42 7.70 2.65
N ALA A 776 17.31 7.19 1.81
CA ALA A 776 18.14 6.03 2.14
C ALA A 776 19.08 6.28 3.32
N ARG A 777 19.52 7.53 3.53
CA ARG A 777 20.36 7.97 4.65
C ARG A 777 19.56 8.43 5.88
N GLY A 778 18.22 8.35 5.84
CA GLY A 778 17.37 8.87 6.91
C GLY A 778 17.33 10.40 6.98
N ALA A 779 17.67 11.09 5.89
CA ALA A 779 17.68 12.55 5.80
C ALA A 779 16.34 13.09 5.26
N TYR A 780 16.08 14.36 5.53
CA TYR A 780 14.80 15.02 5.25
C TYR A 780 15.02 16.37 4.55
N ILE A 781 14.00 16.84 3.85
CA ILE A 781 13.90 18.21 3.32
C ILE A 781 12.93 19.04 4.16
N ARG A 782 12.94 20.35 3.95
CA ARG A 782 11.91 21.30 4.38
C ARG A 782 11.07 21.71 3.19
N ILE A 783 9.81 22.01 3.42
CA ILE A 783 8.92 22.64 2.46
C ILE A 783 8.43 23.91 3.15
N ALA A 784 8.95 25.05 2.76
CA ALA A 784 8.51 26.32 3.31
C ALA A 784 7.13 26.71 2.76
N ASP A 785 6.31 27.36 3.57
CA ASP A 785 4.98 27.85 3.15
C ASP A 785 5.08 28.88 2.04
N ASP A 786 6.15 29.69 2.06
CA ASP A 786 6.41 30.66 1.00
C ASP A 786 7.38 30.10 -0.04
N ALA A 787 6.98 30.20 -1.30
CA ALA A 787 7.82 29.83 -2.43
C ALA A 787 9.14 30.63 -2.37
N PRO A 788 10.29 29.99 -2.69
CA PRO A 788 11.54 30.72 -2.81
C PRO A 788 11.37 31.84 -3.89
N ASP A 789 11.64 33.07 -3.49
CA ASP A 789 11.39 34.30 -4.29
C ASP A 789 12.16 34.38 -5.62
N ALA A 790 13.15 33.50 -5.83
CA ALA A 790 14.00 33.52 -7.02
C ALA A 790 14.31 32.09 -7.49
N THR A 791 13.35 31.45 -8.16
CA THR A 791 13.67 30.27 -8.94
C THR A 791 13.51 30.57 -10.42
N ASP A 792 14.51 30.17 -11.22
CA ASP A 792 14.41 30.14 -12.68
C ASP A 792 13.34 29.12 -13.14
N ARG A 793 12.74 28.37 -12.19
CA ARG A 793 11.73 27.33 -12.40
C ARG A 793 10.34 27.79 -11.97
N GLN A 794 9.92 28.92 -12.51
CA GLN A 794 8.60 29.50 -12.26
C GLN A 794 7.74 29.52 -13.52
N LEU A 795 6.46 29.17 -13.35
CA LEU A 795 5.44 29.23 -14.38
C LEU A 795 4.28 30.07 -13.91
N VAL A 796 3.87 31.02 -14.73
CA VAL A 796 2.66 31.83 -14.55
C VAL A 796 1.66 31.43 -15.62
N LEU A 797 0.50 30.95 -15.21
CA LEU A 797 -0.60 30.60 -16.10
C LEU A 797 -1.65 31.72 -16.07
N ARG A 798 -2.06 32.17 -17.22
CA ARG A 798 -3.06 33.24 -17.38
C ARG A 798 -4.25 32.77 -18.23
N PRO A 799 -5.49 33.09 -17.86
CA PRO A 799 -6.63 32.84 -18.74
C PRO A 799 -6.48 33.62 -20.05
N SER A 800 -6.85 33.03 -21.18
CA SER A 800 -6.85 33.72 -22.46
C SER A 800 -7.96 34.77 -22.50
N ALA A 801 -7.71 35.92 -23.15
CA ALA A 801 -8.63 37.04 -23.25
C ALA A 801 -9.98 36.75 -23.96
N SER A 802 -10.14 35.57 -24.53
CA SER A 802 -11.33 35.14 -25.29
C SER A 802 -12.43 34.46 -24.46
N SER A 803 -12.25 34.29 -23.14
CA SER A 803 -13.25 33.65 -22.29
C SER A 803 -14.27 34.58 -21.61
N SER A 804 -14.19 35.88 -21.83
CA SER A 804 -15.18 36.86 -21.34
C SER A 804 -16.25 37.16 -22.40
N GLY A 805 -17.25 36.30 -22.50
CA GLY A 805 -18.54 36.65 -23.12
C GLY A 805 -18.94 35.90 -24.38
N GLU A 806 -19.41 34.67 -24.19
CA GLU A 806 -20.57 34.14 -24.92
C GLU A 806 -21.05 32.88 -24.18
N PRO A 807 -22.30 32.76 -23.73
CA PRO A 807 -22.86 31.51 -23.28
C PRO A 807 -23.03 30.62 -24.52
N ARG A 808 -22.29 29.48 -24.54
CA ARG A 808 -22.50 28.48 -25.58
C ARG A 808 -23.84 27.74 -25.35
N PRO A 809 -24.54 27.35 -26.44
CA PRO A 809 -25.87 26.79 -26.45
C PRO A 809 -26.02 25.43 -25.75
#